data_2a294f7c1e6ec51c7589278843c6aebc
#
_entry.id   2a294f7c1e6ec51c7589278843c6aebc
#
_cell.length_a   1.000
_cell.length_b   1.000
_cell.length_c   1.000
_cell.angle_alpha   90.00
_cell.angle_beta   90.00
_cell.angle_gamma   90.00
#
_symmetry.space_group_name_H-M   'P 1'
#
loop_
_entity.id
_entity.type
_entity.pdbx_description
1 polymer ?
#
loop_
_entity_poly.entity_id
_entity_poly.type
_entity_poly.pdbx_seq_one_letter_code
_entity_poly.pdbx_strand_id
1 'polypeptide(L)'
;MTLKHLEIGKSAVIKAVGGEGALRQHFLDMGVIPGAEVTAVKLAPMGDPMQLQIHGYELTLRLDDADQIEIEPIDIRTRSHEGAQNINNSVHPGLGEDGKYHVKGEGNPLPEGEILTYALVGNQNCGKTTLFNQLTGANQHVGNFPGVTVDRKDGPIRGYANTRITDLPGIYSMSPYTNEEIVSRNFVLEDRPKAIINIVDATNIERNLYLTMQLLEMDVPMVIALNMMDEITGNGGTIDVNGIEAMLGVPVVPISAAKNQGVDELVKHAIHIARYQERPGRQDFCDENEFGGAVHRGIHAVCHLIEDHAKSAGIPLRFAASKLIEGDTLILKQLKLDQNEEETLEHIILQMEKERGLDRSAAMADMRFSFIERICEKTVVKPRESREHIRSRRIDQVLTGKYTAIPCFIGIMAAVFYLTFNVIGAWLQGILEIGITALIEWVDGALTAAHVNTVLHGLVIDGIFSGVGSVLSFLPIIVTLFFFLSMMEDSGYIARVAFFMDKLLRKIGLSGRSIVPMLIGFGCTVPAVMATRTLPSERDRKMTILLTPFMSCTAKLPIYAFFVSAFFPGHGGLIMTGLYILGILVGILAAVLFKSTLFKGEAVPFVMELPNYRLPGVKNVSQLLWEKAKDFLQRAFTVILVATVAVWFLQSFDFQFNLVEDSSGSILAVISGWLAPLFAPLGLGDWRIITSLVSGFMAKESVVSTLEVLFAGGIETALTTLAAASLLVFCLLYTPCVAAIAAVKRELGGKWAVLVVLWQCGIAWIAAMIVKIIGNLMGVM
;
A
#
# COMPACT_ATOMS: atom_id res chain seq x y z
N MET A 1 -31.68 -17.44 -2.31
CA MET A 1 -30.38 -18.11 -2.42
C MET A 1 -29.31 -17.06 -2.17
N THR A 2 -28.18 -17.38 -1.52
CA THR A 2 -27.14 -16.37 -1.35
C THR A 2 -26.09 -16.43 -2.48
N LEU A 3 -25.41 -15.32 -2.72
CA LEU A 3 -24.40 -15.17 -3.78
C LEU A 3 -23.26 -16.19 -3.66
N LYS A 4 -22.93 -16.61 -2.44
CA LYS A 4 -21.95 -17.67 -2.14
C LYS A 4 -22.24 -18.99 -2.86
N HIS A 5 -23.50 -19.29 -3.11
CA HIS A 5 -23.94 -20.55 -3.72
C HIS A 5 -24.14 -20.44 -5.24
N LEU A 6 -23.83 -19.30 -5.85
CA LEU A 6 -23.89 -19.12 -7.30
C LEU A 6 -22.77 -19.92 -7.96
N GLU A 7 -23.14 -20.82 -8.88
CA GLU A 7 -22.19 -21.64 -9.63
C GLU A 7 -21.35 -20.77 -10.58
N ILE A 8 -20.09 -21.17 -10.76
CA ILE A 8 -19.17 -20.47 -11.68
C ILE A 8 -19.74 -20.51 -13.11
N GLY A 9 -19.75 -19.35 -13.77
CA GLY A 9 -20.31 -19.14 -15.10
C GLY A 9 -21.82 -18.92 -15.12
N LYS A 10 -22.49 -18.92 -13.97
CA LYS A 10 -23.93 -18.60 -13.87
C LYS A 10 -24.11 -17.14 -13.47
N SER A 11 -25.26 -16.59 -13.84
CA SER A 11 -25.67 -15.22 -13.50
C SER A 11 -26.92 -15.21 -12.63
N ALA A 12 -27.05 -14.14 -11.86
CA ALA A 12 -28.18 -13.90 -10.99
C ALA A 12 -28.44 -12.39 -10.86
N VAL A 13 -29.65 -12.02 -10.43
CA VAL A 13 -29.97 -10.65 -10.00
C VAL A 13 -29.86 -10.58 -8.49
N ILE A 14 -29.23 -9.52 -7.98
CA ILE A 14 -29.16 -9.22 -6.55
C ILE A 14 -30.54 -8.77 -6.09
N LYS A 15 -31.10 -9.43 -5.06
CA LYS A 15 -32.38 -9.04 -4.44
C LYS A 15 -32.18 -8.12 -3.25
N ALA A 16 -31.23 -8.46 -2.39
CA ALA A 16 -30.93 -7.69 -1.19
C ALA A 16 -29.46 -7.81 -0.83
N VAL A 17 -28.91 -6.75 -0.27
CA VAL A 17 -27.55 -6.70 0.27
C VAL A 17 -27.67 -6.57 1.79
N GLY A 18 -27.34 -7.64 2.48
CA GLY A 18 -27.35 -7.71 3.94
C GLY A 18 -26.12 -7.05 4.56
N GLY A 19 -25.99 -7.17 5.88
CA GLY A 19 -24.95 -6.52 6.68
C GLY A 19 -25.35 -5.13 7.13
N GLU A 20 -24.49 -4.50 7.94
CA GLU A 20 -24.73 -3.19 8.53
C GLU A 20 -23.45 -2.32 8.46
N GLY A 21 -23.65 -1.00 8.59
CA GLY A 21 -22.58 -0.03 8.73
C GLY A 21 -21.70 0.16 7.48
N ALA A 22 -20.44 0.54 7.71
CA ALA A 22 -19.53 0.98 6.65
C ALA A 22 -19.18 -0.11 5.62
N LEU A 23 -19.20 -1.38 6.00
CA LEU A 23 -18.94 -2.49 5.07
C LEU A 23 -20.04 -2.63 4.04
N ARG A 24 -21.30 -2.60 4.48
CA ARG A 24 -22.46 -2.65 3.58
C ARG A 24 -22.47 -1.46 2.62
N GLN A 25 -22.21 -0.25 3.14
CA GLN A 25 -22.06 0.95 2.30
C GLN A 25 -20.97 0.77 1.25
N HIS A 26 -19.82 0.17 1.63
CA HIS A 26 -18.74 -0.10 0.69
C HIS A 26 -19.17 -1.05 -0.44
N PHE A 27 -19.96 -2.10 -0.17
CA PHE A 27 -20.50 -2.97 -1.21
C PHE A 27 -21.43 -2.22 -2.17
N LEU A 28 -22.29 -1.37 -1.64
CA LEU A 28 -23.19 -0.53 -2.45
C LEU A 28 -22.40 0.46 -3.32
N ASP A 29 -21.38 1.11 -2.76
CA ASP A 29 -20.47 2.02 -3.49
C ASP A 29 -19.68 1.30 -4.59
N MET A 30 -19.50 -0.03 -4.44
CA MET A 30 -18.87 -0.92 -5.43
C MET A 30 -19.87 -1.50 -6.42
N GLY A 31 -21.12 -1.03 -6.46
CA GLY A 31 -22.14 -1.46 -7.40
C GLY A 31 -22.83 -2.79 -7.06
N VAL A 32 -22.59 -3.34 -5.88
CA VAL A 32 -23.37 -4.49 -5.39
C VAL A 32 -24.69 -3.95 -4.85
N ILE A 33 -25.65 -3.71 -5.74
CA ILE A 33 -26.93 -3.08 -5.43
C ILE A 33 -28.10 -4.01 -5.78
N PRO A 34 -29.24 -3.89 -5.10
CA PRO A 34 -30.45 -4.61 -5.50
C PRO A 34 -30.86 -4.29 -6.94
N GLY A 35 -31.19 -5.30 -7.72
CA GLY A 35 -31.50 -5.17 -9.14
C GLY A 35 -30.32 -5.38 -10.09
N ALA A 36 -29.07 -5.27 -9.61
CA ALA A 36 -27.88 -5.48 -10.44
C ALA A 36 -27.72 -6.95 -10.84
N GLU A 37 -27.31 -7.17 -12.10
CA GLU A 37 -26.94 -8.49 -12.60
C GLU A 37 -25.50 -8.83 -12.23
N VAL A 38 -25.30 -10.00 -11.63
CA VAL A 38 -23.99 -10.50 -11.19
C VAL A 38 -23.70 -11.86 -11.79
N THR A 39 -22.47 -12.07 -12.27
CA THR A 39 -22.01 -13.36 -12.81
C THR A 39 -20.82 -13.87 -12.01
N ALA A 40 -20.85 -15.13 -11.56
CA ALA A 40 -19.69 -15.74 -10.89
C ALA A 40 -18.64 -16.13 -11.94
N VAL A 41 -17.43 -15.54 -11.86
CA VAL A 41 -16.36 -15.76 -12.84
C VAL A 41 -15.46 -16.91 -12.42
N LYS A 42 -14.91 -16.86 -11.22
CA LYS A 42 -14.04 -17.93 -10.66
C LYS A 42 -13.92 -17.80 -9.14
N LEU A 43 -13.44 -18.87 -8.51
CA LEU A 43 -12.99 -18.85 -7.12
C LEU A 43 -11.46 -18.77 -7.08
N ALA A 44 -10.92 -18.16 -6.01
CA ALA A 44 -9.49 -18.23 -5.72
C ALA A 44 -9.04 -19.70 -5.58
N PRO A 45 -7.76 -20.05 -5.81
CA PRO A 45 -7.25 -21.41 -5.77
C PRO A 45 -7.60 -22.18 -4.49
N MET A 46 -7.72 -21.48 -3.36
CA MET A 46 -8.13 -22.06 -2.07
C MET A 46 -9.65 -22.07 -1.85
N GLY A 47 -10.43 -21.70 -2.87
CA GLY A 47 -11.90 -21.66 -2.85
C GLY A 47 -12.50 -20.39 -2.25
N ASP A 48 -11.70 -19.40 -1.84
CA ASP A 48 -12.12 -18.12 -1.27
C ASP A 48 -10.96 -17.10 -1.41
N PRO A 49 -11.18 -15.85 -1.88
CA PRO A 49 -12.45 -15.21 -2.26
C PRO A 49 -13.00 -15.63 -3.65
N MET A 50 -14.21 -15.17 -3.97
CA MET A 50 -14.82 -15.33 -5.29
C MET A 50 -14.64 -14.06 -6.12
N GLN A 51 -14.47 -14.25 -7.44
CA GLN A 51 -14.45 -13.18 -8.43
C GLN A 51 -15.78 -13.14 -9.16
N LEU A 52 -16.35 -11.95 -9.25
CA LEU A 52 -17.65 -11.65 -9.82
C LEU A 52 -17.49 -10.65 -10.96
N GLN A 53 -18.39 -10.70 -11.92
CA GLN A 53 -18.59 -9.64 -12.90
C GLN A 53 -19.92 -8.93 -12.60
N ILE A 54 -19.88 -7.59 -12.50
CA ILE A 54 -21.02 -6.72 -12.22
C ILE A 54 -20.85 -5.41 -12.97
N HIS A 55 -21.89 -4.80 -13.54
CA HIS A 55 -21.85 -3.55 -14.33
C HIS A 55 -20.68 -3.49 -15.34
N GLY A 56 -20.27 -4.64 -15.90
CA GLY A 56 -19.20 -4.71 -16.91
C GLY A 56 -17.75 -4.71 -16.38
N TYR A 57 -17.52 -4.71 -15.06
CA TYR A 57 -16.21 -4.86 -14.43
C TYR A 57 -16.13 -6.06 -13.48
N GLU A 58 -14.90 -6.44 -13.11
CA GLU A 58 -14.65 -7.58 -12.23
C GLU A 58 -14.38 -7.13 -10.80
N LEU A 59 -15.03 -7.80 -9.84
CA LEU A 59 -14.94 -7.53 -8.42
C LEU A 59 -14.64 -8.82 -7.66
N THR A 60 -13.85 -8.75 -6.57
CA THR A 60 -13.64 -9.90 -5.69
C THR A 60 -14.34 -9.70 -4.35
N LEU A 61 -15.06 -10.72 -3.89
CA LEU A 61 -15.71 -10.76 -2.58
C LEU A 61 -15.33 -12.02 -1.82
N ARG A 62 -15.21 -11.92 -0.49
CA ARG A 62 -15.08 -13.10 0.36
C ARG A 62 -16.40 -13.90 0.37
N LEU A 63 -16.32 -15.21 0.53
CA LEU A 63 -17.52 -16.05 0.59
C LEU A 63 -18.41 -15.73 1.81
N ASP A 64 -17.81 -15.28 2.91
CA ASP A 64 -18.56 -14.86 4.11
C ASP A 64 -19.35 -13.56 3.84
N ASP A 65 -18.80 -12.65 3.05
CA ASP A 65 -19.48 -11.42 2.59
C ASP A 65 -20.54 -11.74 1.53
N ALA A 66 -20.23 -12.64 0.60
CA ALA A 66 -21.17 -13.12 -0.43
C ALA A 66 -22.36 -13.89 0.17
N ASP A 67 -22.22 -14.47 1.36
CA ASP A 67 -23.31 -15.16 2.07
C ASP A 67 -24.38 -14.19 2.61
N GLN A 68 -24.05 -12.91 2.72
CA GLN A 68 -24.97 -11.84 3.13
C GLN A 68 -25.76 -11.24 1.97
N ILE A 69 -25.45 -11.61 0.72
CA ILE A 69 -26.09 -11.06 -0.48
C ILE A 69 -27.09 -12.06 -1.02
N GLU A 70 -28.37 -11.68 -1.00
CA GLU A 70 -29.45 -12.50 -1.55
C GLU A 70 -29.57 -12.32 -3.06
N ILE A 71 -29.68 -13.43 -3.80
CA ILE A 71 -29.76 -13.45 -5.26
C ILE A 71 -30.91 -14.32 -5.78
N GLU A 72 -31.36 -14.00 -7.01
CA GLU A 72 -32.24 -14.82 -7.80
C GLU A 72 -31.54 -15.23 -9.09
N PRO A 73 -31.30 -16.56 -9.33
CA PRO A 73 -30.64 -17.01 -10.54
C PRO A 73 -31.46 -16.68 -11.80
N ILE A 74 -30.76 -16.26 -12.86
CA ILE A 74 -31.34 -15.98 -14.16
C ILE A 74 -30.77 -16.94 -15.20
N ASP A 75 -31.59 -17.50 -16.03
CA ASP A 75 -31.12 -18.16 -17.26
C ASP A 75 -30.83 -17.08 -18.31
N ILE A 76 -29.56 -16.82 -18.55
CA ILE A 76 -29.17 -15.90 -19.61
C ILE A 76 -29.51 -16.53 -20.97
N ARG A 77 -30.67 -16.19 -21.50
CA ARG A 77 -30.82 -16.09 -22.96
C ARG A 77 -30.09 -14.79 -23.33
N THR A 78 -28.95 -14.93 -23.99
CA THR A 78 -28.14 -13.84 -24.58
C THR A 78 -29.02 -12.66 -24.98
N ARG A 79 -29.08 -11.62 -24.18
CA ARG A 79 -29.47 -10.30 -24.68
C ARG A 79 -28.32 -9.86 -25.58
N SER A 80 -28.51 -10.05 -26.89
CA SER A 80 -27.72 -9.37 -27.88
C SER A 80 -27.93 -7.87 -27.63
N HIS A 81 -26.89 -7.16 -27.25
CA HIS A 81 -26.88 -5.71 -27.37
C HIS A 81 -26.99 -5.38 -28.87
N GLU A 82 -28.22 -5.33 -29.35
CA GLU A 82 -28.53 -4.76 -30.65
C GLU A 82 -28.42 -3.25 -30.52
N GLY A 83 -27.48 -2.69 -31.25
CA GLY A 83 -27.42 -1.26 -31.49
C GLY A 83 -26.16 -0.53 -31.07
N ALA A 84 -24.97 -1.08 -31.40
CA ALA A 84 -23.80 -0.22 -31.52
C ALA A 84 -23.99 0.73 -32.73
N GLN A 85 -24.59 1.88 -32.51
CA GLN A 85 -24.54 2.97 -33.48
C GLN A 85 -23.08 3.36 -33.63
N ASN A 86 -22.61 3.55 -34.85
CA ASN A 86 -21.29 4.11 -35.14
C ASN A 86 -21.23 5.51 -34.53
N ILE A 87 -20.68 5.62 -33.33
CA ILE A 87 -20.41 6.91 -32.71
C ILE A 87 -19.18 7.47 -33.43
N ASN A 88 -19.39 8.56 -34.17
CA ASN A 88 -18.28 9.30 -34.77
C ASN A 88 -17.35 9.78 -33.65
N ASN A 89 -16.06 9.43 -33.73
CA ASN A 89 -15.02 10.01 -32.88
C ASN A 89 -14.95 11.52 -33.16
N SER A 90 -15.72 12.31 -32.43
CA SER A 90 -15.59 13.76 -32.46
C SER A 90 -14.30 14.15 -31.74
N VAL A 91 -13.48 14.95 -32.41
CA VAL A 91 -12.28 15.54 -31.79
C VAL A 91 -12.75 16.53 -30.73
N HIS A 92 -12.14 16.53 -29.56
CA HIS A 92 -12.44 17.49 -28.50
C HIS A 92 -12.28 18.92 -29.03
N PRO A 93 -13.27 19.81 -28.86
CA PRO A 93 -13.28 21.14 -29.50
C PRO A 93 -12.20 22.11 -28.99
N GLY A 94 -11.51 21.80 -27.89
CA GLY A 94 -10.52 22.68 -27.28
C GLY A 94 -11.11 23.78 -26.40
N LEU A 95 -10.25 24.65 -25.85
CA LEU A 95 -10.65 25.76 -24.99
C LEU A 95 -11.36 26.86 -25.77
N GLY A 96 -12.64 27.07 -25.46
CA GLY A 96 -13.41 28.24 -25.89
C GLY A 96 -13.85 28.23 -27.34
N GLU A 97 -13.88 27.08 -27.98
CA GLU A 97 -14.53 26.88 -29.26
C GLU A 97 -15.94 26.37 -28.98
N ASP A 98 -16.95 27.16 -29.31
CA ASP A 98 -18.40 26.89 -29.23
C ASP A 98 -18.89 26.26 -27.88
N GLY A 99 -18.17 26.54 -26.80
CA GLY A 99 -18.26 25.81 -25.56
C GLY A 99 -19.55 26.02 -24.81
N LYS A 100 -20.39 25.02 -24.79
CA LYS A 100 -21.46 24.91 -23.79
C LYS A 100 -20.92 24.91 -22.37
N TYR A 101 -19.64 24.66 -22.17
CA TYR A 101 -18.99 24.45 -20.88
C TYR A 101 -17.85 25.44 -20.60
N HIS A 102 -17.37 26.19 -21.61
CA HIS A 102 -16.28 27.16 -21.48
C HIS A 102 -16.74 28.50 -22.08
N VAL A 103 -17.60 29.22 -21.37
CA VAL A 103 -17.99 30.58 -21.79
C VAL A 103 -16.82 31.50 -21.43
N LYS A 104 -16.09 32.00 -22.41
CA LYS A 104 -15.00 32.94 -22.18
C LYS A 104 -15.49 34.17 -21.43
N GLY A 105 -14.94 34.41 -20.24
CA GLY A 105 -15.17 35.59 -19.44
C GLY A 105 -16.36 35.53 -18.50
N GLU A 106 -17.07 34.42 -18.38
CA GLU A 106 -18.02 34.18 -17.30
C GLU A 106 -17.32 33.48 -16.12
N GLY A 107 -17.54 33.97 -14.92
CA GLY A 107 -16.94 33.46 -13.68
C GLY A 107 -16.37 34.60 -12.84
N ASN A 108 -15.82 34.23 -11.66
CA ASN A 108 -15.08 35.14 -10.81
C ASN A 108 -13.58 34.84 -10.93
N PRO A 109 -12.87 35.48 -11.89
CA PRO A 109 -11.46 35.15 -12.11
C PRO A 109 -10.62 35.48 -10.87
N LEU A 110 -9.77 34.55 -10.48
CA LEU A 110 -8.82 34.74 -9.38
C LEU A 110 -7.78 35.81 -9.77
N PRO A 111 -7.27 36.62 -8.78
CA PRO A 111 -6.24 37.60 -9.02
C PRO A 111 -5.02 37.05 -9.75
N GLU A 112 -4.42 37.86 -10.64
CA GLU A 112 -3.15 37.47 -11.28
C GLU A 112 -2.05 37.27 -10.23
N GLY A 113 -1.39 36.10 -10.27
CA GLY A 113 -0.33 35.74 -9.32
C GLY A 113 -0.77 34.86 -8.14
N GLU A 114 -2.08 34.62 -7.98
CA GLU A 114 -2.56 33.66 -6.99
C GLU A 114 -2.10 32.23 -7.36
N ILE A 115 -1.70 31.45 -6.34
CA ILE A 115 -1.29 30.05 -6.54
C ILE A 115 -2.52 29.20 -6.79
N LEU A 116 -2.59 28.58 -7.97
CA LEU A 116 -3.65 27.66 -8.33
C LEU A 116 -3.35 26.27 -7.71
N THR A 117 -4.18 25.86 -6.75
CA THR A 117 -4.06 24.56 -6.07
C THR A 117 -5.00 23.54 -6.68
N TYR A 118 -4.46 22.35 -6.95
CA TYR A 118 -5.20 21.25 -7.56
C TYR A 118 -5.17 20.01 -6.68
N ALA A 119 -6.30 19.30 -6.61
CA ALA A 119 -6.37 17.93 -6.12
C ALA A 119 -6.40 16.96 -7.31
N LEU A 120 -5.48 16.02 -7.37
CA LEU A 120 -5.54 14.91 -8.31
C LEU A 120 -6.27 13.74 -7.65
N VAL A 121 -7.45 13.42 -8.14
CA VAL A 121 -8.36 12.41 -7.57
C VAL A 121 -8.65 11.33 -8.60
N GLY A 122 -8.87 10.10 -8.17
CA GLY A 122 -9.28 9.00 -9.02
C GLY A 122 -9.18 7.65 -8.33
N ASN A 123 -9.74 6.63 -8.95
CA ASN A 123 -9.75 5.27 -8.42
C ASN A 123 -8.33 4.67 -8.34
N GLN A 124 -8.20 3.57 -7.62
CA GLN A 124 -6.96 2.78 -7.68
C GLN A 124 -6.76 2.26 -9.11
N ASN A 125 -5.51 2.22 -9.57
CA ASN A 125 -5.10 1.74 -10.90
C ASN A 125 -5.59 2.57 -12.12
N CYS A 126 -6.24 3.70 -11.95
CA CYS A 126 -6.65 4.58 -13.07
C CYS A 126 -5.49 5.31 -13.77
N GLY A 127 -4.25 5.17 -13.28
CA GLY A 127 -3.06 5.84 -13.84
C GLY A 127 -2.70 7.17 -13.17
N LYS A 128 -3.22 7.46 -11.98
CA LYS A 128 -3.04 8.70 -11.23
C LYS A 128 -1.56 9.06 -11.00
N THR A 129 -0.77 8.15 -10.45
CA THR A 129 0.68 8.37 -10.21
C THR A 129 1.44 8.61 -11.52
N THR A 130 1.06 7.95 -12.60
CA THR A 130 1.66 8.17 -13.92
C THR A 130 1.39 9.59 -14.41
N LEU A 131 0.14 10.05 -14.32
CA LEU A 131 -0.24 11.41 -14.69
C LEU A 131 0.47 12.44 -13.79
N PHE A 132 0.49 12.23 -12.47
CA PHE A 132 1.19 13.11 -11.52
C PHE A 132 2.66 13.29 -11.88
N ASN A 133 3.35 12.19 -12.21
CA ASN A 133 4.74 12.21 -12.64
C ASN A 133 4.95 12.92 -13.98
N GLN A 134 4.00 12.85 -14.89
CA GLN A 134 4.04 13.61 -16.15
C GLN A 134 3.86 15.11 -15.90
N LEU A 135 2.93 15.48 -15.03
CA LEU A 135 2.62 16.86 -14.71
C LEU A 135 3.75 17.56 -13.92
N THR A 136 4.34 16.90 -12.93
CA THR A 136 5.30 17.51 -11.99
C THR A 136 6.77 17.22 -12.32
N GLY A 137 7.07 16.08 -12.90
CA GLY A 137 8.44 15.64 -13.18
C GLY A 137 9.25 15.35 -11.93
N ALA A 138 10.49 15.87 -11.87
CA ALA A 138 11.39 15.67 -10.74
C ALA A 138 11.13 16.62 -9.56
N ASN A 139 10.27 17.62 -9.71
CA ASN A 139 10.00 18.64 -8.70
C ASN A 139 8.84 18.24 -7.78
N GLN A 140 9.01 17.14 -7.07
CA GLN A 140 8.00 16.61 -6.14
C GLN A 140 8.45 16.78 -4.70
N HIS A 141 7.53 17.15 -3.84
CA HIS A 141 7.71 17.14 -2.39
C HIS A 141 6.92 15.96 -1.81
N VAL A 142 7.60 15.08 -1.08
CA VAL A 142 7.00 13.88 -0.48
C VAL A 142 6.94 14.08 1.03
N GLY A 143 5.76 13.88 1.61
CA GLY A 143 5.50 13.96 3.05
C GLY A 143 4.34 13.05 3.42
N ASN A 144 3.77 13.24 4.60
CA ASN A 144 2.53 12.57 5.00
C ASN A 144 1.43 13.62 5.18
N PHE A 145 0.16 13.22 4.99
CA PHE A 145 -0.97 14.06 5.38
C PHE A 145 -0.97 14.27 6.90
N PRO A 146 -1.38 15.45 7.39
CA PRO A 146 -1.37 15.75 8.82
C PRO A 146 -2.20 14.73 9.63
N GLY A 147 -1.60 14.21 10.71
CA GLY A 147 -2.27 13.30 11.66
C GLY A 147 -2.46 11.86 11.21
N VAL A 148 -2.06 11.52 10.00
CA VAL A 148 -2.17 10.16 9.43
C VAL A 148 -0.89 9.72 8.74
N THR A 149 -0.76 8.41 8.50
CA THR A 149 0.42 7.83 7.85
C THR A 149 0.22 7.59 6.35
N VAL A 150 -0.63 8.39 5.73
CA VAL A 150 -0.89 8.36 4.29
C VAL A 150 0.09 9.29 3.61
N ASP A 151 0.78 8.81 2.57
CA ASP A 151 1.77 9.59 1.82
C ASP A 151 1.09 10.75 1.08
N ARG A 152 1.71 11.93 1.16
CA ARG A 152 1.31 13.14 0.44
C ARG A 152 2.41 13.49 -0.55
N LYS A 153 2.05 13.69 -1.80
CA LYS A 153 2.95 14.17 -2.85
C LYS A 153 2.42 15.47 -3.43
N ASP A 154 3.22 16.51 -3.39
CA ASP A 154 2.91 17.82 -3.95
C ASP A 154 3.97 18.22 -4.97
N GLY A 155 3.59 19.02 -5.95
CA GLY A 155 4.54 19.63 -6.89
C GLY A 155 3.91 20.70 -7.76
N PRO A 156 4.72 21.57 -8.37
CA PRO A 156 4.24 22.50 -9.40
C PRO A 156 4.01 21.75 -10.71
N ILE A 157 3.04 22.21 -11.49
CA ILE A 157 2.86 21.72 -12.87
C ILE A 157 3.97 22.30 -13.74
N ARG A 158 4.60 21.49 -14.56
CA ARG A 158 5.68 21.88 -15.46
C ARG A 158 5.26 23.04 -16.38
N GLY A 159 6.09 24.07 -16.47
CA GLY A 159 5.81 25.26 -17.28
C GLY A 159 4.90 26.29 -16.60
N TYR A 160 4.36 25.98 -15.39
CA TYR A 160 3.44 26.88 -14.66
C TYR A 160 3.86 27.00 -13.20
N ALA A 161 4.74 27.97 -12.91
CA ALA A 161 5.33 28.14 -11.58
C ALA A 161 4.31 28.44 -10.47
N ASN A 162 3.21 29.11 -10.78
CA ASN A 162 2.15 29.49 -9.82
C ASN A 162 1.08 28.38 -9.68
N THR A 163 1.48 27.13 -9.78
CA THR A 163 0.57 26.01 -9.62
C THR A 163 1.09 25.04 -8.56
N ARG A 164 0.18 24.36 -7.88
CA ARG A 164 0.49 23.30 -6.93
C ARG A 164 -0.52 22.18 -7.06
N ILE A 165 -0.08 21.01 -7.46
CA ILE A 165 -0.91 19.82 -7.54
C ILE A 165 -0.56 18.86 -6.40
N THR A 166 -1.58 18.34 -5.71
CA THR A 166 -1.47 17.33 -4.66
C THR A 166 -2.04 16.01 -5.16
N ASP A 167 -1.22 14.94 -5.11
CA ASP A 167 -1.67 13.58 -5.41
C ASP A 167 -2.41 13.01 -4.20
N LEU A 168 -3.72 12.78 -4.35
CA LEU A 168 -4.54 12.16 -3.31
C LEU A 168 -4.49 10.63 -3.42
N PRO A 169 -4.72 9.89 -2.33
CA PRO A 169 -4.84 8.43 -2.38
C PRO A 169 -5.87 7.96 -3.41
N GLY A 170 -5.68 6.76 -3.95
CA GLY A 170 -6.68 6.14 -4.83
C GLY A 170 -7.87 5.67 -4.04
N ILE A 171 -9.05 6.22 -4.30
CA ILE A 171 -10.29 5.94 -3.59
C ILE A 171 -11.40 5.55 -4.55
N TYR A 172 -12.42 4.86 -4.05
CA TYR A 172 -13.57 4.46 -4.85
C TYR A 172 -14.81 5.29 -4.56
N SER A 173 -14.89 5.86 -3.36
CA SER A 173 -15.99 6.74 -2.94
C SER A 173 -15.49 7.79 -1.94
N MET A 174 -16.34 8.79 -1.65
CA MET A 174 -16.12 9.77 -0.60
C MET A 174 -16.73 9.34 0.75
N SER A 175 -17.10 8.06 0.88
CA SER A 175 -17.60 7.50 2.14
C SER A 175 -16.44 7.19 3.08
N PRO A 176 -16.56 7.46 4.40
CA PRO A 176 -15.45 7.36 5.36
C PRO A 176 -15.18 5.92 5.79
N TYR A 177 -14.82 5.05 4.85
CA TYR A 177 -14.56 3.63 5.10
C TYR A 177 -13.10 3.33 5.43
N THR A 178 -12.17 3.96 4.70
CA THR A 178 -10.72 3.83 4.92
C THR A 178 -10.10 5.17 5.29
N ASN A 179 -8.88 5.15 5.87
CA ASN A 179 -8.14 6.39 6.12
C ASN A 179 -7.83 7.17 4.85
N GLU A 180 -7.66 6.48 3.72
CA GLU A 180 -7.40 7.08 2.41
C GLU A 180 -8.60 7.90 1.92
N GLU A 181 -9.82 7.38 2.09
CA GLU A 181 -11.07 8.07 1.75
C GLU A 181 -11.32 9.26 2.67
N ILE A 182 -11.09 9.10 3.98
CA ILE A 182 -11.21 10.20 4.96
C ILE A 182 -10.23 11.33 4.62
N VAL A 183 -8.98 11.01 4.32
CA VAL A 183 -7.95 12.01 3.96
C VAL A 183 -8.32 12.74 2.68
N SER A 184 -8.72 12.02 1.64
CA SER A 184 -9.11 12.62 0.36
C SER A 184 -10.32 13.54 0.49
N ARG A 185 -11.33 13.10 1.24
CA ARG A 185 -12.52 13.89 1.53
C ARG A 185 -12.19 15.16 2.32
N ASN A 186 -11.42 15.03 3.41
CA ASN A 186 -11.05 16.18 4.24
C ASN A 186 -10.20 17.17 3.46
N PHE A 187 -9.29 16.71 2.61
CA PHE A 187 -8.51 17.59 1.74
C PHE A 187 -9.39 18.44 0.83
N VAL A 188 -10.42 17.86 0.21
CA VAL A 188 -11.33 18.61 -0.66
C VAL A 188 -12.20 19.56 0.14
N LEU A 189 -12.71 19.16 1.31
CA LEU A 189 -13.61 19.97 2.14
C LEU A 189 -12.91 21.08 2.93
N GLU A 190 -11.72 20.79 3.50
CA GLU A 190 -11.01 21.67 4.43
C GLU A 190 -9.95 22.52 3.72
N ASP A 191 -9.05 21.88 2.90
CA ASP A 191 -7.99 22.59 2.16
C ASP A 191 -8.55 23.35 0.93
N ARG A 192 -9.73 22.99 0.44
CA ARG A 192 -10.47 23.65 -0.65
C ARG A 192 -9.60 23.98 -1.86
N PRO A 193 -9.14 22.96 -2.60
CA PRO A 193 -8.35 23.19 -3.81
C PRO A 193 -9.13 24.06 -4.80
N LYS A 194 -8.42 24.86 -5.58
CA LYS A 194 -9.04 25.75 -6.58
C LYS A 194 -9.66 24.97 -7.75
N ALA A 195 -9.18 23.75 -8.00
CA ALA A 195 -9.81 22.82 -8.93
C ALA A 195 -9.43 21.37 -8.62
N ILE A 196 -10.23 20.44 -9.13
CA ILE A 196 -10.00 19.01 -9.09
C ILE A 196 -9.65 18.53 -10.51
N ILE A 197 -8.59 17.73 -10.61
CA ILE A 197 -8.32 16.92 -11.80
C ILE A 197 -8.75 15.49 -11.45
N ASN A 198 -9.89 15.07 -11.96
CA ASN A 198 -10.43 13.74 -11.74
C ASN A 198 -9.99 12.81 -12.85
N ILE A 199 -9.14 11.79 -12.54
CA ILE A 199 -8.71 10.82 -13.52
C ILE A 199 -9.63 9.59 -13.53
N VAL A 200 -10.16 9.30 -14.71
CA VAL A 200 -11.13 8.23 -14.98
C VAL A 200 -10.51 7.22 -15.93
N ASP A 201 -10.51 5.95 -15.57
CA ASP A 201 -10.09 4.86 -16.44
C ASP A 201 -11.19 4.56 -17.46
N ALA A 202 -10.94 4.86 -18.73
CA ALA A 202 -11.86 4.63 -19.83
C ALA A 202 -12.21 3.14 -20.04
N THR A 203 -11.34 2.22 -19.63
CA THR A 203 -11.57 0.78 -19.76
C THR A 203 -12.58 0.25 -18.73
N ASN A 204 -12.73 0.97 -17.60
CA ASN A 204 -13.66 0.66 -16.50
C ASN A 204 -14.47 1.91 -16.12
N ILE A 205 -15.01 2.58 -17.12
CA ILE A 205 -15.62 3.91 -16.98
C ILE A 205 -16.81 3.91 -16.01
N GLU A 206 -17.67 2.89 -16.04
CA GLU A 206 -18.85 2.79 -15.18
C GLU A 206 -18.50 2.89 -13.71
N ARG A 207 -17.46 2.18 -13.31
CA ARG A 207 -17.01 2.19 -11.93
C ARG A 207 -16.35 3.51 -11.52
N ASN A 208 -15.55 4.07 -12.41
CA ASN A 208 -14.83 5.31 -12.13
C ASN A 208 -15.78 6.52 -12.04
N LEU A 209 -16.86 6.53 -12.81
CA LEU A 209 -17.85 7.58 -12.76
C LEU A 209 -18.60 7.67 -11.43
N TYR A 210 -18.67 6.61 -10.63
CA TYR A 210 -19.30 6.66 -9.30
C TYR A 210 -18.63 7.68 -8.38
N LEU A 211 -17.29 7.66 -8.31
CA LEU A 211 -16.53 8.67 -7.58
C LEU A 211 -16.70 10.07 -8.22
N THR A 212 -16.69 10.14 -9.55
CA THR A 212 -16.90 11.39 -10.29
C THR A 212 -18.20 12.07 -9.88
N MET A 213 -19.29 11.33 -9.76
CA MET A 213 -20.58 11.90 -9.34
C MET A 213 -20.54 12.50 -7.93
N GLN A 214 -19.88 11.83 -7.00
CA GLN A 214 -19.71 12.36 -5.63
C GLN A 214 -18.81 13.60 -5.59
N LEU A 215 -17.80 13.68 -6.49
CA LEU A 215 -16.97 14.88 -6.63
C LEU A 215 -17.75 16.05 -7.23
N LEU A 216 -18.67 15.81 -8.15
CA LEU A 216 -19.56 16.84 -8.72
C LEU A 216 -20.50 17.43 -7.66
N GLU A 217 -20.98 16.61 -6.72
CA GLU A 217 -21.80 17.06 -5.58
C GLU A 217 -21.01 18.00 -4.64
N MET A 218 -19.65 17.97 -4.65
CA MET A 218 -18.79 18.83 -3.83
C MET A 218 -18.66 20.27 -4.36
N ASP A 219 -19.21 20.59 -5.53
CA ASP A 219 -19.25 21.94 -6.11
C ASP A 219 -17.88 22.64 -6.23
N VAL A 220 -16.83 21.86 -6.51
CA VAL A 220 -15.48 22.38 -6.78
C VAL A 220 -15.22 22.37 -8.28
N PRO A 221 -14.58 23.42 -8.87
CA PRO A 221 -14.19 23.40 -10.28
C PRO A 221 -13.45 22.10 -10.63
N MET A 222 -13.88 21.39 -11.69
CA MET A 222 -13.37 20.08 -12.00
C MET A 222 -13.18 19.86 -13.50
N VAL A 223 -12.09 19.15 -13.87
CA VAL A 223 -11.86 18.58 -15.20
C VAL A 223 -11.69 17.07 -15.07
N ILE A 224 -12.28 16.34 -16.01
CA ILE A 224 -12.12 14.88 -16.10
C ILE A 224 -11.01 14.57 -17.08
N ALA A 225 -9.99 13.84 -16.59
CA ALA A 225 -8.95 13.26 -17.42
C ALA A 225 -9.35 11.82 -17.77
N LEU A 226 -9.92 11.60 -18.95
CA LEU A 226 -10.34 10.28 -19.42
C LEU A 226 -9.13 9.53 -19.94
N ASN A 227 -8.53 8.69 -19.09
CA ASN A 227 -7.25 8.01 -19.32
C ASN A 227 -7.43 6.64 -19.98
N MET A 228 -6.33 6.10 -20.53
CA MET A 228 -6.29 4.82 -21.25
C MET A 228 -7.10 4.80 -22.56
N MET A 229 -7.29 5.94 -23.17
CA MET A 229 -7.99 6.07 -24.45
C MET A 229 -7.28 5.31 -25.58
N ASP A 230 -5.97 5.13 -25.48
CA ASP A 230 -5.19 4.32 -26.40
C ASP A 230 -5.53 2.81 -26.34
N GLU A 231 -5.96 2.31 -25.18
CA GLU A 231 -6.45 0.92 -25.04
C GLU A 231 -7.86 0.77 -25.66
N ILE A 232 -8.74 1.72 -25.45
CA ILE A 232 -10.09 1.71 -26.05
C ILE A 232 -10.01 1.74 -27.58
N THR A 233 -9.30 2.75 -28.12
CA THR A 233 -9.16 2.90 -29.59
C THR A 233 -8.37 1.76 -30.22
N GLY A 234 -7.32 1.26 -29.55
CA GLY A 234 -6.53 0.12 -30.00
C GLY A 234 -7.32 -1.20 -30.09
N ASN A 235 -8.39 -1.34 -29.32
CA ASN A 235 -9.29 -2.50 -29.33
C ASN A 235 -10.55 -2.28 -30.18
N GLY A 236 -10.67 -1.16 -30.89
CA GLY A 236 -11.80 -0.85 -31.76
C GLY A 236 -13.05 -0.35 -31.01
N GLY A 237 -12.90 0.09 -29.76
CA GLY A 237 -13.94 0.81 -29.02
C GLY A 237 -13.91 2.30 -29.33
N THR A 238 -15.01 2.99 -29.03
CA THR A 238 -15.14 4.44 -29.16
C THR A 238 -15.88 5.03 -27.97
N ILE A 239 -15.53 6.26 -27.59
CA ILE A 239 -16.20 7.01 -26.55
C ILE A 239 -16.55 8.39 -27.10
N ASP A 240 -17.81 8.78 -26.98
CA ASP A 240 -18.27 10.14 -27.29
C ASP A 240 -17.96 11.07 -26.11
N VAL A 241 -16.79 11.70 -26.18
CA VAL A 241 -16.29 12.61 -25.13
C VAL A 241 -17.25 13.79 -24.95
N ASN A 242 -17.74 14.39 -26.05
CA ASN A 242 -18.65 15.52 -26.00
C ASN A 242 -20.01 15.14 -25.40
N GLY A 243 -20.49 13.92 -25.67
CA GLY A 243 -21.68 13.38 -25.04
C GLY A 243 -21.53 13.25 -23.53
N ILE A 244 -20.36 12.79 -23.04
CA ILE A 244 -20.07 12.70 -21.60
C ILE A 244 -20.02 14.10 -20.97
N GLU A 245 -19.33 15.07 -21.62
CA GLU A 245 -19.31 16.48 -21.17
C GLU A 245 -20.72 17.04 -21.03
N ALA A 246 -21.56 16.84 -22.07
CA ALA A 246 -22.93 17.31 -22.06
C ALA A 246 -23.77 16.74 -20.92
N MET A 247 -23.52 15.50 -20.54
CA MET A 247 -24.27 14.81 -19.49
C MET A 247 -23.76 15.13 -18.08
N LEU A 248 -22.44 15.34 -17.92
CA LEU A 248 -21.83 15.62 -16.62
C LEU A 248 -21.68 17.12 -16.32
N GLY A 249 -21.68 17.97 -17.33
CA GLY A 249 -21.54 19.41 -17.18
C GLY A 249 -20.16 19.88 -16.74
N VAL A 250 -19.10 19.13 -17.10
CA VAL A 250 -17.69 19.46 -16.84
C VAL A 250 -16.84 19.03 -18.03
N PRO A 251 -15.69 19.71 -18.27
CA PRO A 251 -14.79 19.34 -19.34
C PRO A 251 -14.24 17.92 -19.18
N VAL A 252 -14.19 17.18 -20.29
CA VAL A 252 -13.65 15.82 -20.35
C VAL A 252 -12.53 15.76 -21.40
N VAL A 253 -11.31 15.55 -20.97
CA VAL A 253 -10.15 15.52 -21.86
C VAL A 253 -9.63 14.08 -22.03
N PRO A 254 -9.67 13.54 -23.25
CA PRO A 254 -9.15 12.20 -23.54
C PRO A 254 -7.63 12.20 -23.48
N ILE A 255 -7.05 11.32 -22.66
CA ILE A 255 -5.60 11.23 -22.45
C ILE A 255 -5.07 9.78 -22.53
N SER A 256 -3.78 9.66 -22.76
CA SER A 256 -2.99 8.48 -22.38
C SER A 256 -1.79 8.94 -21.56
N ALA A 257 -1.91 8.82 -20.23
CA ALA A 257 -0.84 9.23 -19.32
C ALA A 257 0.46 8.44 -19.55
N ALA A 258 0.36 7.16 -19.91
CA ALA A 258 1.52 6.31 -20.21
C ALA A 258 2.30 6.79 -21.46
N LYS A 259 1.59 7.29 -22.49
CA LYS A 259 2.17 7.80 -23.74
C LYS A 259 2.36 9.30 -23.75
N ASN A 260 1.98 10.00 -22.71
CA ASN A 260 1.99 11.47 -22.59
C ASN A 260 1.18 12.16 -23.73
N GLN A 261 0.02 11.59 -24.07
CA GLN A 261 -0.88 12.14 -25.09
C GLN A 261 -2.06 12.84 -24.42
N GLY A 262 -2.47 14.03 -24.92
CA GLY A 262 -3.57 14.83 -24.39
C GLY A 262 -3.27 15.54 -23.06
N VAL A 263 -2.08 15.35 -22.46
CA VAL A 263 -1.77 15.93 -21.14
C VAL A 263 -1.62 17.44 -21.20
N ASP A 264 -1.05 18.01 -22.27
CA ASP A 264 -0.94 19.47 -22.43
C ASP A 264 -2.33 20.14 -22.55
N GLU A 265 -3.27 19.47 -23.22
CA GLU A 265 -4.66 19.94 -23.34
C GLU A 265 -5.37 19.89 -21.98
N LEU A 266 -5.20 18.80 -21.25
CA LEU A 266 -5.68 18.67 -19.87
C LEU A 266 -5.20 19.81 -18.97
N VAL A 267 -3.91 20.16 -19.06
CA VAL A 267 -3.32 21.26 -18.26
C VAL A 267 -3.96 22.60 -18.61
N LYS A 268 -4.19 22.89 -19.90
CA LYS A 268 -4.85 24.13 -20.31
C LYS A 268 -6.26 24.24 -19.74
N HIS A 269 -7.06 23.17 -19.82
CA HIS A 269 -8.40 23.11 -19.23
C HIS A 269 -8.35 23.27 -17.71
N ALA A 270 -7.45 22.55 -17.03
CA ALA A 270 -7.30 22.64 -15.58
C ALA A 270 -6.97 24.07 -15.12
N ILE A 271 -6.05 24.77 -15.83
CA ILE A 271 -5.69 26.16 -15.51
C ILE A 271 -6.86 27.09 -15.76
N HIS A 272 -7.59 26.88 -16.87
CA HIS A 272 -8.74 27.71 -17.22
C HIS A 272 -9.84 27.64 -16.15
N ILE A 273 -10.32 26.43 -15.82
CA ILE A 273 -11.37 26.24 -14.81
C ILE A 273 -10.97 26.73 -13.42
N ALA A 274 -9.70 26.52 -13.03
CA ALA A 274 -9.18 26.99 -11.75
C ALA A 274 -9.09 28.51 -11.70
N ARG A 275 -8.67 29.18 -12.78
CA ARG A 275 -8.56 30.63 -12.85
C ARG A 275 -9.90 31.32 -12.83
N TYR A 276 -10.86 30.82 -13.61
CA TYR A 276 -12.20 31.40 -13.72
C TYR A 276 -13.19 30.87 -12.68
N GLN A 277 -12.80 29.90 -11.85
CA GLN A 277 -13.62 29.24 -10.82
C GLN A 277 -14.92 28.69 -11.41
N GLU A 278 -14.84 28.05 -12.58
CA GLU A 278 -15.97 27.45 -13.28
C GLU A 278 -16.45 26.20 -12.53
N ARG A 279 -17.64 26.27 -11.97
CA ARG A 279 -18.24 25.19 -11.20
C ARG A 279 -18.91 24.16 -12.12
N PRO A 280 -19.10 22.93 -11.64
CA PRO A 280 -19.81 21.90 -12.40
C PRO A 280 -21.21 22.38 -12.80
N GLY A 281 -21.53 22.24 -14.08
CA GLY A 281 -22.86 22.65 -14.62
C GLY A 281 -23.98 21.70 -14.19
N ARG A 282 -23.65 20.53 -13.64
CA ARG A 282 -24.64 19.56 -13.16
C ARG A 282 -24.21 18.97 -11.81
N GLN A 283 -25.13 19.04 -10.85
CA GLN A 283 -24.98 18.43 -9.51
C GLN A 283 -26.14 17.50 -9.18
N ASP A 284 -27.23 17.57 -9.93
CA ASP A 284 -28.41 16.74 -9.77
C ASP A 284 -28.43 15.62 -10.82
N PHE A 285 -28.41 14.37 -10.32
CA PHE A 285 -28.39 13.15 -11.12
C PHE A 285 -29.72 12.38 -11.04
N CYS A 286 -30.66 12.91 -10.24
CA CYS A 286 -31.96 12.29 -10.06
C CYS A 286 -32.82 12.45 -11.32
N ASP A 287 -33.63 11.44 -11.59
CA ASP A 287 -34.69 11.54 -12.58
C ASP A 287 -36.03 11.75 -11.86
N GLU A 288 -36.72 12.85 -12.19
CA GLU A 288 -38.01 13.16 -11.59
C GLU A 288 -39.10 12.16 -11.90
N ASN A 289 -38.95 11.42 -12.99
CA ASN A 289 -39.90 10.40 -13.46
C ASN A 289 -39.57 9.00 -13.00
N GLU A 290 -38.31 8.76 -12.60
CA GLU A 290 -37.85 7.44 -12.21
C GLU A 290 -38.41 7.06 -10.82
N PHE A 291 -39.11 5.95 -10.75
CA PHE A 291 -39.80 5.49 -9.53
C PHE A 291 -40.63 6.55 -8.81
N GLY A 292 -41.35 7.37 -9.60
CA GLY A 292 -42.18 8.46 -9.09
C GLY A 292 -41.41 9.62 -8.44
N GLY A 293 -40.09 9.71 -8.66
CA GLY A 293 -39.25 10.81 -8.14
C GLY A 293 -39.01 10.77 -6.63
N ALA A 294 -39.14 9.62 -5.99
CA ALA A 294 -39.01 9.50 -4.52
C ALA A 294 -37.64 9.98 -4.02
N VAL A 295 -36.56 9.54 -4.66
CA VAL A 295 -35.18 9.95 -4.28
C VAL A 295 -34.96 11.43 -4.55
N HIS A 296 -35.44 11.95 -5.71
CA HIS A 296 -35.35 13.36 -6.05
C HIS A 296 -36.03 14.24 -4.99
N ARG A 297 -37.29 13.94 -4.63
CA ARG A 297 -38.01 14.69 -3.58
C ARG A 297 -37.32 14.59 -2.23
N GLY A 298 -36.83 13.40 -1.86
CA GLY A 298 -36.10 13.16 -0.61
C GLY A 298 -34.87 14.05 -0.50
N ILE A 299 -34.00 14.05 -1.51
CA ILE A 299 -32.79 14.87 -1.52
C ILE A 299 -33.12 16.37 -1.49
N HIS A 300 -34.08 16.81 -2.29
CA HIS A 300 -34.48 18.22 -2.27
C HIS A 300 -35.07 18.68 -0.93
N ALA A 301 -35.91 17.84 -0.29
CA ALA A 301 -36.43 18.12 1.04
C ALA A 301 -35.32 18.23 2.08
N VAL A 302 -34.34 17.32 2.04
CA VAL A 302 -33.17 17.39 2.94
C VAL A 302 -32.32 18.63 2.64
N CYS A 303 -32.09 18.98 1.37
CA CYS A 303 -31.36 20.21 1.02
C CYS A 303 -32.04 21.45 1.65
N HIS A 304 -33.36 21.56 1.56
CA HIS A 304 -34.08 22.70 2.20
C HIS A 304 -33.96 22.68 3.72
N LEU A 305 -34.01 21.50 4.34
CA LEU A 305 -33.89 21.36 5.80
C LEU A 305 -32.52 21.82 6.33
N ILE A 306 -31.43 21.53 5.59
CA ILE A 306 -30.07 21.75 6.09
C ILE A 306 -29.35 22.96 5.48
N GLU A 307 -30.02 23.79 4.67
CA GLU A 307 -29.38 24.86 3.89
C GLU A 307 -28.54 25.81 4.77
N ASP A 308 -29.12 26.31 5.87
CA ASP A 308 -28.43 27.23 6.77
C ASP A 308 -27.27 26.55 7.53
N HIS A 309 -27.45 25.30 7.93
CA HIS A 309 -26.41 24.48 8.60
C HIS A 309 -25.23 24.18 7.68
N ALA A 310 -25.52 23.77 6.42
CA ALA A 310 -24.51 23.50 5.42
C ALA A 310 -23.68 24.74 5.09
N LYS A 311 -24.37 25.90 4.92
CA LYS A 311 -23.72 27.18 4.69
C LYS A 311 -22.86 27.64 5.87
N SER A 312 -23.35 27.45 7.10
CA SER A 312 -22.61 27.76 8.33
C SER A 312 -21.37 26.87 8.50
N ALA A 313 -21.50 25.57 8.23
CA ALA A 313 -20.40 24.62 8.26
C ALA A 313 -19.45 24.74 7.06
N GLY A 314 -19.87 25.46 6.01
CA GLY A 314 -19.11 25.60 4.76
C GLY A 314 -19.00 24.31 3.98
N ILE A 315 -19.98 23.41 4.10
CA ILE A 315 -20.06 22.15 3.36
C ILE A 315 -20.99 22.33 2.16
N PRO A 316 -20.65 21.84 0.95
CA PRO A 316 -21.55 21.90 -0.20
C PRO A 316 -22.88 21.23 0.08
N LEU A 317 -23.97 21.96 -0.18
CA LEU A 317 -25.31 21.58 0.24
C LEU A 317 -25.74 20.21 -0.30
N ARG A 318 -25.55 19.98 -1.59
CA ARG A 318 -25.92 18.72 -2.24
C ARG A 318 -25.15 17.53 -1.67
N PHE A 319 -23.84 17.69 -1.50
CA PHE A 319 -22.98 16.67 -0.89
C PHE A 319 -23.42 16.36 0.56
N ALA A 320 -23.71 17.41 1.36
CA ALA A 320 -24.19 17.24 2.72
C ALA A 320 -25.51 16.46 2.77
N ALA A 321 -26.48 16.81 1.93
CA ALA A 321 -27.77 16.14 1.85
C ALA A 321 -27.64 14.66 1.44
N SER A 322 -26.88 14.38 0.39
CA SER A 322 -26.63 13.01 -0.07
C SER A 322 -25.98 12.17 1.03
N LYS A 323 -24.97 12.71 1.72
CA LYS A 323 -24.26 11.99 2.80
C LYS A 323 -25.12 11.80 4.06
N LEU A 324 -25.99 12.75 4.40
CA LEU A 324 -26.94 12.57 5.50
C LEU A 324 -27.94 11.45 5.21
N ILE A 325 -28.48 11.40 3.99
CA ILE A 325 -29.37 10.32 3.57
C ILE A 325 -28.65 8.98 3.64
N GLU A 326 -27.39 8.89 3.22
CA GLU A 326 -26.57 7.69 3.33
C GLU A 326 -26.23 7.30 4.80
N GLY A 327 -26.52 8.17 5.77
CA GLY A 327 -26.27 7.92 7.20
C GLY A 327 -24.83 8.25 7.66
N ASP A 328 -24.15 9.20 7.00
CA ASP A 328 -22.81 9.65 7.35
C ASP A 328 -22.79 10.42 8.67
N THR A 329 -22.33 9.76 9.73
CA THR A 329 -22.27 10.34 11.08
C THR A 329 -21.27 11.47 11.23
N LEU A 330 -20.26 11.58 10.34
CA LEU A 330 -19.28 12.67 10.40
C LEU A 330 -19.91 13.96 9.89
N ILE A 331 -20.67 13.91 8.80
CA ILE A 331 -21.43 15.07 8.29
C ILE A 331 -22.49 15.48 9.29
N LEU A 332 -23.26 14.52 9.85
CA LEU A 332 -24.27 14.82 10.87
C LEU A 332 -23.69 15.64 12.03
N LYS A 333 -22.54 15.22 12.55
CA LYS A 333 -21.84 15.94 13.66
C LYS A 333 -21.35 17.33 13.25
N GLN A 334 -20.94 17.52 11.99
CA GLN A 334 -20.46 18.82 11.51
C GLN A 334 -21.59 19.82 11.31
N LEU A 335 -22.75 19.36 10.88
CA LEU A 335 -23.92 20.22 10.65
C LEU A 335 -24.61 20.66 11.95
N LYS A 336 -24.47 19.89 13.04
CA LYS A 336 -25.05 20.23 14.36
C LYS A 336 -26.55 20.49 14.31
N LEU A 337 -27.30 19.58 13.69
CA LEU A 337 -28.76 19.67 13.65
C LEU A 337 -29.35 19.59 15.06
N ASP A 338 -30.51 20.22 15.27
CA ASP A 338 -31.25 20.04 16.49
C ASP A 338 -32.09 18.75 16.47
N GLN A 339 -32.68 18.38 17.61
CA GLN A 339 -33.42 17.12 17.73
C GLN A 339 -34.65 17.09 16.80
N ASN A 340 -35.35 18.21 16.59
CA ASN A 340 -36.49 18.26 15.71
C ASN A 340 -36.09 18.13 14.23
N GLU A 341 -34.96 18.71 13.87
CA GLU A 341 -34.39 18.61 12.54
C GLU A 341 -33.92 17.17 12.24
N GLU A 342 -33.28 16.49 13.23
CA GLU A 342 -32.92 15.09 13.10
C GLU A 342 -34.14 14.17 12.96
N GLU A 343 -35.23 14.42 13.73
CA GLU A 343 -36.49 13.68 13.60
C GLU A 343 -37.15 13.94 12.25
N THR A 344 -37.13 15.19 11.76
CA THR A 344 -37.65 15.56 10.43
C THR A 344 -36.85 14.91 9.31
N LEU A 345 -35.51 14.91 9.42
CA LEU A 345 -34.62 14.24 8.49
C LEU A 345 -34.95 12.75 8.39
N GLU A 346 -35.08 12.07 9.53
CA GLU A 346 -35.42 10.65 9.56
C GLU A 346 -36.80 10.37 8.97
N HIS A 347 -37.78 11.25 9.20
CA HIS A 347 -39.11 11.12 8.59
C HIS A 347 -39.05 11.22 7.05
N ILE A 348 -38.29 12.18 6.51
CA ILE A 348 -38.11 12.35 5.06
C ILE A 348 -37.48 11.08 4.48
N ILE A 349 -36.45 10.55 5.14
CA ILE A 349 -35.72 9.34 4.70
C ILE A 349 -36.65 8.13 4.73
N LEU A 350 -37.40 7.88 5.81
CA LEU A 350 -38.34 6.77 5.92
C LEU A 350 -39.45 6.83 4.85
N GLN A 351 -39.91 8.03 4.54
CA GLN A 351 -40.88 8.23 3.46
C GLN A 351 -40.28 7.84 2.10
N MET A 352 -39.06 8.31 1.82
CA MET A 352 -38.31 7.95 0.59
C MET A 352 -38.10 6.44 0.47
N GLU A 353 -37.67 5.78 1.54
CA GLU A 353 -37.46 4.32 1.58
C GLU A 353 -38.77 3.56 1.28
N LYS A 354 -39.87 3.99 1.88
CA LYS A 354 -41.19 3.40 1.66
C LYS A 354 -41.68 3.55 0.24
N GLU A 355 -41.49 4.73 -0.36
CA GLU A 355 -41.90 5.02 -1.74
C GLU A 355 -41.00 4.31 -2.76
N ARG A 356 -39.67 4.24 -2.51
CA ARG A 356 -38.72 3.59 -3.42
C ARG A 356 -38.72 2.06 -3.28
N GLY A 357 -39.05 1.54 -2.10
CA GLY A 357 -38.97 0.10 -1.80
C GLY A 357 -37.53 -0.41 -1.58
N LEU A 358 -36.57 0.48 -1.40
CA LEU A 358 -35.18 0.22 -1.07
C LEU A 358 -34.80 1.01 0.17
N ASP A 359 -33.84 0.51 0.94
CA ASP A 359 -33.26 1.29 2.02
C ASP A 359 -32.44 2.49 1.49
N ARG A 360 -32.22 3.47 2.34
CA ARG A 360 -31.59 4.76 2.03
C ARG A 360 -30.28 4.65 1.26
N SER A 361 -29.38 3.79 1.70
CA SER A 361 -28.07 3.62 1.09
C SER A 361 -28.17 2.94 -0.28
N ALA A 362 -29.01 1.91 -0.41
CA ALA A 362 -29.24 1.23 -1.67
C ALA A 362 -29.94 2.15 -2.68
N ALA A 363 -30.92 2.96 -2.23
CA ALA A 363 -31.62 3.93 -3.10
C ALA A 363 -30.67 4.98 -3.67
N MET A 364 -29.74 5.50 -2.86
CA MET A 364 -28.74 6.48 -3.31
C MET A 364 -27.72 5.87 -4.29
N ALA A 365 -27.26 4.65 -4.01
CA ALA A 365 -26.34 3.95 -4.91
C ALA A 365 -27.02 3.60 -6.25
N ASP A 366 -28.23 3.08 -6.21
CA ASP A 366 -29.03 2.74 -7.38
C ASP A 366 -29.29 3.98 -8.28
N MET A 367 -29.65 5.11 -7.71
CA MET A 367 -29.80 6.36 -8.44
C MET A 367 -28.52 6.74 -9.21
N ARG A 368 -27.34 6.64 -8.57
CA ARG A 368 -26.07 6.96 -9.23
C ARG A 368 -25.73 5.95 -10.32
N PHE A 369 -25.86 4.64 -10.06
CA PHE A 369 -25.58 3.62 -11.07
C PHE A 369 -26.53 3.68 -12.24
N SER A 370 -27.83 3.92 -12.03
CA SER A 370 -28.79 4.11 -13.12
C SER A 370 -28.41 5.30 -14.02
N PHE A 371 -27.92 6.38 -13.43
CA PHE A 371 -27.43 7.52 -14.21
C PHE A 371 -26.16 7.20 -14.99
N ILE A 372 -25.19 6.49 -14.37
CA ILE A 372 -23.95 6.04 -15.00
C ILE A 372 -24.25 5.10 -16.17
N GLU A 373 -25.16 4.15 -16.01
CA GLU A 373 -25.59 3.24 -17.08
C GLU A 373 -26.14 4.01 -18.26
N ARG A 374 -27.01 5.00 -18.03
CA ARG A 374 -27.54 5.89 -19.08
C ARG A 374 -26.46 6.67 -19.82
N ILE A 375 -25.40 7.13 -19.11
CA ILE A 375 -24.24 7.76 -19.76
C ILE A 375 -23.55 6.74 -20.65
N CYS A 376 -23.19 5.60 -20.11
CA CYS A 376 -22.38 4.60 -20.81
C CYS A 376 -23.13 4.00 -22.03
N GLU A 377 -24.42 3.75 -21.91
CA GLU A 377 -25.26 3.29 -23.03
C GLU A 377 -25.28 4.27 -24.21
N LYS A 378 -25.29 5.59 -23.93
CA LYS A 378 -25.34 6.62 -24.96
C LYS A 378 -23.99 6.98 -25.56
N THR A 379 -22.92 6.90 -24.77
CA THR A 379 -21.62 7.50 -25.13
C THR A 379 -20.48 6.51 -25.28
N VAL A 380 -20.62 5.27 -24.82
CA VAL A 380 -19.52 4.30 -24.79
C VAL A 380 -19.83 3.08 -25.65
N VAL A 381 -19.00 2.83 -26.65
CA VAL A 381 -18.99 1.59 -27.42
C VAL A 381 -17.76 0.79 -27.02
N LYS A 382 -17.95 -0.19 -26.15
CA LYS A 382 -16.86 -1.09 -25.73
C LYS A 382 -16.64 -2.20 -26.76
N PRO A 383 -15.38 -2.58 -27.05
CA PRO A 383 -15.12 -3.82 -27.79
C PRO A 383 -15.63 -5.00 -26.95
N ARG A 384 -16.09 -6.07 -27.62
CA ARG A 384 -16.67 -7.26 -26.95
C ARG A 384 -15.73 -7.89 -25.91
N GLU A 385 -14.43 -7.93 -26.19
CA GLU A 385 -13.38 -8.31 -25.23
C GLU A 385 -12.09 -7.57 -25.60
N SER A 386 -11.42 -6.90 -24.64
CA SER A 386 -10.11 -6.29 -24.89
C SER A 386 -9.02 -7.35 -25.03
N ARG A 387 -8.04 -7.12 -25.90
CA ARG A 387 -6.90 -8.04 -26.08
C ARG A 387 -6.11 -8.22 -24.80
N GLU A 388 -6.01 -7.16 -24.00
CA GLU A 388 -5.34 -7.12 -22.70
C GLU A 388 -6.08 -8.03 -21.70
N HIS A 389 -7.40 -8.00 -21.70
CA HIS A 389 -8.22 -8.86 -20.82
C HIS A 389 -8.09 -10.33 -21.20
N ILE A 390 -8.18 -10.68 -22.52
CA ILE A 390 -7.97 -12.05 -23.00
C ILE A 390 -6.59 -12.57 -22.61
N ARG A 391 -5.55 -11.74 -22.77
CA ARG A 391 -4.18 -12.09 -22.38
C ARG A 391 -4.07 -12.32 -20.89
N SER A 392 -4.62 -11.42 -20.08
CA SER A 392 -4.62 -11.52 -18.62
C SER A 392 -5.33 -12.78 -18.14
N ARG A 393 -6.47 -13.12 -18.73
CA ARG A 393 -7.23 -14.32 -18.43
C ARG A 393 -6.44 -15.61 -18.75
N ARG A 394 -5.70 -15.65 -19.88
CA ARG A 394 -4.81 -16.79 -20.20
C ARG A 394 -3.66 -16.94 -19.20
N ILE A 395 -3.03 -15.83 -18.81
CA ILE A 395 -1.95 -15.83 -17.82
C ILE A 395 -2.50 -16.29 -16.46
N ASP A 396 -3.67 -15.80 -16.07
CA ASP A 396 -4.34 -16.17 -14.82
C ASP A 396 -4.72 -17.66 -14.73
N GLN A 397 -5.01 -18.33 -15.86
CA GLN A 397 -5.23 -19.78 -15.86
C GLN A 397 -4.04 -20.57 -15.30
N VAL A 398 -2.83 -20.06 -15.48
CA VAL A 398 -1.59 -20.67 -14.96
C VAL A 398 -1.24 -20.10 -13.59
N LEU A 399 -1.16 -18.77 -13.46
CA LEU A 399 -0.65 -18.11 -12.25
C LEU A 399 -1.63 -18.11 -11.08
N THR A 400 -2.94 -18.23 -11.34
CA THR A 400 -3.99 -18.33 -10.31
C THR A 400 -4.80 -19.61 -10.39
N GLY A 401 -4.30 -20.64 -11.09
CA GLY A 401 -4.95 -21.94 -11.20
C GLY A 401 -4.97 -22.69 -9.86
N LYS A 402 -5.98 -23.53 -9.65
CA LYS A 402 -6.23 -24.25 -8.38
C LYS A 402 -5.00 -25.00 -7.84
N TYR A 403 -4.20 -25.61 -8.70
CA TYR A 403 -3.02 -26.41 -8.32
C TYR A 403 -1.70 -25.73 -8.68
N THR A 404 -1.70 -24.75 -9.58
CA THR A 404 -0.49 -24.10 -10.12
C THR A 404 -0.13 -22.81 -9.39
N ALA A 405 -1.09 -22.13 -8.75
CA ALA A 405 -0.86 -20.83 -8.13
C ALA A 405 0.28 -20.84 -7.09
N ILE A 406 0.25 -21.76 -6.13
CA ILE A 406 1.26 -21.84 -5.07
C ILE A 406 2.62 -22.27 -5.62
N PRO A 407 2.76 -23.34 -6.45
CA PRO A 407 4.04 -23.70 -7.07
C PRO A 407 4.63 -22.59 -7.94
N CYS A 408 3.80 -21.91 -8.77
CA CYS A 408 4.26 -20.77 -9.57
C CYS A 408 4.74 -19.62 -8.70
N PHE A 409 4.01 -19.29 -7.64
CA PHE A 409 4.38 -18.27 -6.69
C PHE A 409 5.74 -18.57 -6.01
N ILE A 410 5.92 -19.79 -5.50
CA ILE A 410 7.19 -20.22 -4.89
C ILE A 410 8.30 -20.16 -5.94
N GLY A 411 8.07 -20.62 -7.16
CA GLY A 411 9.04 -20.57 -8.26
C GLY A 411 9.47 -19.15 -8.62
N ILE A 412 8.51 -18.23 -8.77
CA ILE A 412 8.78 -16.81 -9.06
C ILE A 412 9.57 -16.17 -7.91
N MET A 413 9.15 -16.38 -6.66
CA MET A 413 9.86 -15.82 -5.51
C MET A 413 11.27 -16.40 -5.36
N ALA A 414 11.44 -17.69 -5.57
CA ALA A 414 12.75 -18.34 -5.57
C ALA A 414 13.66 -17.75 -6.66
N ALA A 415 13.12 -17.52 -7.88
CA ALA A 415 13.86 -16.89 -8.97
C ALA A 415 14.25 -15.45 -8.63
N VAL A 416 13.32 -14.65 -8.10
CA VAL A 416 13.59 -13.27 -7.66
C VAL A 416 14.69 -13.24 -6.61
N PHE A 417 14.59 -14.07 -5.57
CA PHE A 417 15.61 -14.12 -4.53
C PHE A 417 16.95 -14.64 -5.06
N TYR A 418 16.96 -15.67 -5.88
CA TYR A 418 18.18 -16.19 -6.48
C TYR A 418 18.90 -15.13 -7.34
N LEU A 419 18.17 -14.44 -8.21
CA LEU A 419 18.75 -13.38 -9.03
C LEU A 419 19.24 -12.20 -8.19
N THR A 420 18.50 -11.83 -7.16
CA THR A 420 18.85 -10.71 -6.27
C THR A 420 20.11 -11.02 -5.45
N PHE A 421 20.16 -12.19 -4.80
CA PHE A 421 21.19 -12.46 -3.80
C PHE A 421 22.41 -13.23 -4.32
N ASN A 422 22.27 -13.96 -5.43
CA ASN A 422 23.37 -14.81 -5.94
C ASN A 422 23.90 -14.35 -7.31
N VAL A 423 23.14 -13.59 -8.08
CA VAL A 423 23.54 -13.22 -9.45
C VAL A 423 23.75 -11.72 -9.55
N ILE A 424 22.67 -10.94 -9.72
CA ILE A 424 22.74 -9.52 -10.06
C ILE A 424 23.18 -8.70 -8.85
N GLY A 425 22.51 -8.87 -7.71
CA GLY A 425 22.80 -8.09 -6.51
C GLY A 425 24.18 -8.41 -5.95
N ALA A 426 24.58 -9.69 -5.90
CA ALA A 426 25.91 -10.10 -5.43
C ALA A 426 27.02 -9.58 -6.36
N TRP A 427 26.85 -9.63 -7.66
CA TRP A 427 27.80 -9.08 -8.61
C TRP A 427 27.99 -7.56 -8.45
N LEU A 428 26.88 -6.81 -8.36
CA LEU A 428 26.94 -5.37 -8.13
C LEU A 428 27.50 -5.01 -6.76
N GLN A 429 27.19 -5.82 -5.73
CA GLN A 429 27.75 -5.66 -4.39
C GLN A 429 29.26 -5.83 -4.42
N GLY A 430 29.78 -6.87 -5.08
CA GLY A 430 31.22 -7.10 -5.18
C GLY A 430 31.97 -5.93 -5.84
N ILE A 431 31.39 -5.34 -6.89
CA ILE A 431 31.97 -4.14 -7.51
C ILE A 431 32.02 -2.95 -6.54
N LEU A 432 30.90 -2.72 -5.82
CA LEU A 432 30.85 -1.61 -4.87
C LEU A 432 31.79 -1.83 -3.68
N GLU A 433 31.91 -3.06 -3.20
CA GLU A 433 32.80 -3.45 -2.10
C GLU A 433 34.25 -3.24 -2.42
N ILE A 434 34.70 -3.58 -3.65
CA ILE A 434 36.03 -3.26 -4.16
C ILE A 434 36.27 -1.75 -4.11
N GLY A 435 35.29 -0.94 -4.55
CA GLY A 435 35.38 0.51 -4.53
C GLY A 435 35.45 1.09 -3.10
N ILE A 436 34.65 0.58 -2.18
CA ILE A 436 34.64 0.99 -0.77
C ILE A 436 35.97 0.61 -0.11
N THR A 437 36.48 -0.59 -0.31
CA THR A 437 37.78 -1.06 0.23
C THR A 437 38.91 -0.20 -0.27
N ALA A 438 39.00 0.06 -1.57
CA ALA A 438 40.00 0.95 -2.14
C ALA A 438 39.93 2.38 -1.58
N LEU A 439 38.74 2.88 -1.31
CA LEU A 439 38.55 4.19 -0.66
C LEU A 439 39.04 4.17 0.79
N ILE A 440 38.73 3.12 1.54
CA ILE A 440 39.20 2.94 2.92
C ILE A 440 40.74 2.89 2.97
N GLU A 441 41.36 2.08 2.12
CA GLU A 441 42.83 1.97 2.02
C GLU A 441 43.48 3.28 1.64
N TRP A 442 42.88 4.05 0.72
CA TRP A 442 43.37 5.37 0.33
C TRP A 442 43.30 6.38 1.49
N VAL A 443 42.19 6.40 2.24
CA VAL A 443 42.03 7.27 3.41
C VAL A 443 42.96 6.87 4.52
N ASP A 444 43.11 5.57 4.80
CA ASP A 444 44.01 5.01 5.79
C ASP A 444 45.47 5.42 5.51
N GLY A 445 45.92 5.25 4.27
CA GLY A 445 47.24 5.70 3.83
C GLY A 445 47.44 7.20 3.96
N ALA A 446 46.42 8.00 3.65
CA ALA A 446 46.49 9.46 3.77
C ALA A 446 46.57 9.91 5.24
N LEU A 447 45.79 9.31 6.15
CA LEU A 447 45.78 9.58 7.57
C LEU A 447 47.12 9.16 8.23
N THR A 448 47.65 8.01 7.84
CA THR A 448 48.96 7.51 8.30
C THR A 448 50.09 8.44 7.84
N ALA A 449 50.10 8.89 6.59
CA ALA A 449 51.06 9.82 6.05
C ALA A 449 51.01 11.21 6.73
N ALA A 450 49.81 11.63 7.15
CA ALA A 450 49.58 12.86 7.88
C ALA A 450 49.91 12.76 9.39
N HIS A 451 50.38 11.59 9.89
CA HIS A 451 50.66 11.34 11.30
C HIS A 451 49.52 11.75 12.25
N VAL A 452 48.26 11.41 11.85
CA VAL A 452 47.08 11.74 12.63
C VAL A 452 47.07 10.94 13.93
N ASN A 453 46.53 11.53 15.01
CA ASN A 453 46.37 10.86 16.31
C ASN A 453 45.62 9.51 16.16
N THR A 454 46.11 8.46 16.83
CA THR A 454 45.61 7.08 16.78
C THR A 454 44.09 6.99 17.06
N VAL A 455 43.60 7.81 18.00
CA VAL A 455 42.12 7.84 18.31
C VAL A 455 41.34 8.39 17.15
N LEU A 456 41.80 9.50 16.52
CA LEU A 456 41.10 10.08 15.37
C LEU A 456 41.21 9.18 14.14
N HIS A 457 42.34 8.51 13.97
CA HIS A 457 42.55 7.51 12.92
C HIS A 457 41.54 6.35 13.06
N GLY A 458 41.46 5.73 14.23
CA GLY A 458 40.50 4.66 14.51
C GLY A 458 39.01 5.10 14.38
N LEU A 459 38.70 6.33 14.84
CA LEU A 459 37.35 6.87 14.65
C LEU A 459 36.97 6.97 13.17
N VAL A 460 37.89 7.46 12.34
CA VAL A 460 37.62 7.67 10.90
C VAL A 460 37.55 6.30 10.18
N ILE A 461 38.56 5.45 10.37
CA ILE A 461 38.63 4.16 9.63
C ILE A 461 37.64 3.15 10.18
N ASP A 462 37.70 2.83 11.48
CA ASP A 462 36.90 1.76 12.07
C ASP A 462 35.48 2.23 12.42
N GLY A 463 35.34 3.45 12.98
CA GLY A 463 34.06 3.99 13.40
C GLY A 463 33.18 4.48 12.24
N ILE A 464 33.75 5.17 11.25
CA ILE A 464 32.99 5.80 10.16
C ILE A 464 33.05 4.96 8.89
N PHE A 465 34.24 4.79 8.30
CA PHE A 465 34.36 4.16 6.98
C PHE A 465 34.05 2.67 6.99
N SER A 466 34.54 1.91 7.94
CA SER A 466 34.24 0.49 8.06
C SER A 466 32.77 0.26 8.40
N GLY A 467 32.24 1.02 9.40
CA GLY A 467 30.85 0.89 9.83
C GLY A 467 29.83 1.31 8.79
N VAL A 468 30.00 2.46 8.12
CA VAL A 468 29.09 2.92 7.06
C VAL A 468 29.33 2.13 5.77
N GLY A 469 30.57 1.79 5.45
CA GLY A 469 30.95 1.04 4.26
C GLY A 469 30.29 -0.34 4.20
N SER A 470 30.30 -1.07 5.33
CA SER A 470 29.65 -2.38 5.42
C SER A 470 28.13 -2.30 5.13
N VAL A 471 27.46 -1.23 5.57
CA VAL A 471 26.04 -1.04 5.29
C VAL A 471 25.79 -0.58 3.86
N LEU A 472 26.65 0.27 3.32
CA LEU A 472 26.54 0.74 1.93
C LEU A 472 26.74 -0.41 0.94
N SER A 473 27.56 -1.40 1.24
CA SER A 473 27.78 -2.55 0.38
C SER A 473 26.49 -3.34 0.06
N PHE A 474 25.46 -3.24 0.91
CA PHE A 474 24.14 -3.86 0.66
C PHE A 474 23.22 -3.05 -0.23
N LEU A 475 23.54 -1.78 -0.55
CA LEU A 475 22.69 -0.94 -1.40
C LEU A 475 22.33 -1.59 -2.75
N PRO A 476 23.28 -2.21 -3.49
CA PRO A 476 22.95 -2.85 -4.77
C PRO A 476 21.96 -4.01 -4.64
N ILE A 477 22.07 -4.81 -3.58
CA ILE A 477 21.13 -5.91 -3.31
C ILE A 477 19.73 -5.35 -3.06
N ILE A 478 19.63 -4.28 -2.24
CA ILE A 478 18.36 -3.64 -1.92
C ILE A 478 17.72 -3.05 -3.18
N VAL A 479 18.48 -2.35 -4.01
CA VAL A 479 18.01 -1.78 -5.27
C VAL A 479 17.53 -2.87 -6.23
N THR A 480 18.28 -3.96 -6.35
CA THR A 480 17.92 -5.11 -7.20
C THR A 480 16.64 -5.79 -6.70
N LEU A 481 16.48 -5.96 -5.39
CA LEU A 481 15.26 -6.51 -4.81
C LEU A 481 14.04 -5.62 -5.11
N PHE A 482 14.18 -4.31 -4.90
CA PHE A 482 13.11 -3.36 -5.23
C PHE A 482 12.78 -3.32 -6.71
N PHE A 483 13.77 -3.51 -7.58
CA PHE A 483 13.53 -3.62 -9.02
C PHE A 483 12.57 -4.77 -9.34
N PHE A 484 12.85 -5.98 -8.85
CA PHE A 484 11.97 -7.12 -9.08
C PHE A 484 10.59 -6.97 -8.41
N LEU A 485 10.55 -6.44 -7.20
CA LEU A 485 9.29 -6.19 -6.50
C LEU A 485 8.42 -5.16 -7.22
N SER A 486 9.02 -4.07 -7.69
CA SER A 486 8.32 -3.07 -8.50
C SER A 486 7.79 -3.65 -9.81
N MET A 487 8.58 -4.52 -10.47
CA MET A 487 8.10 -5.24 -11.65
C MET A 487 6.90 -6.13 -11.35
N MET A 488 6.89 -6.83 -10.21
CA MET A 488 5.78 -7.68 -9.80
C MET A 488 4.54 -6.86 -9.43
N GLU A 489 4.73 -5.69 -8.81
CA GLU A 489 3.66 -4.77 -8.41
C GLU A 489 3.01 -4.12 -9.64
N ASP A 490 3.80 -3.46 -10.48
CA ASP A 490 3.32 -2.77 -11.68
C ASP A 490 2.71 -3.74 -12.70
N SER A 491 3.22 -4.99 -12.78
CA SER A 491 2.62 -6.01 -13.64
C SER A 491 1.24 -6.48 -13.18
N GLY A 492 0.82 -6.19 -11.94
CA GLY A 492 -0.41 -6.66 -11.34
C GLY A 492 -0.34 -8.09 -10.75
N TYR A 493 0.84 -8.72 -10.72
CA TYR A 493 1.00 -10.05 -10.15
C TYR A 493 0.82 -10.07 -8.62
N ILE A 494 1.31 -9.03 -7.93
CA ILE A 494 1.16 -8.90 -6.46
C ILE A 494 -0.32 -8.88 -6.04
N ALA A 495 -1.20 -8.23 -6.82
CA ALA A 495 -2.63 -8.25 -6.56
C ALA A 495 -3.21 -9.68 -6.57
N ARG A 496 -2.74 -10.54 -7.48
CA ARG A 496 -3.15 -11.95 -7.54
C ARG A 496 -2.62 -12.75 -6.36
N VAL A 497 -1.39 -12.48 -5.94
CA VAL A 497 -0.82 -13.10 -4.74
C VAL A 497 -1.66 -12.75 -3.51
N ALA A 498 -2.02 -11.48 -3.34
CA ALA A 498 -2.91 -11.05 -2.27
C ALA A 498 -4.28 -11.75 -2.33
N PHE A 499 -4.83 -11.90 -3.53
CA PHE A 499 -6.09 -12.58 -3.78
C PHE A 499 -6.10 -14.04 -3.31
N PHE A 500 -5.12 -14.86 -3.68
CA PHE A 500 -5.14 -16.26 -3.28
C PHE A 500 -4.61 -16.52 -1.87
N MET A 501 -3.83 -15.59 -1.29
CA MET A 501 -3.32 -15.71 0.07
C MET A 501 -4.30 -15.22 1.14
N ASP A 502 -5.37 -14.50 0.78
CA ASP A 502 -6.30 -13.90 1.75
C ASP A 502 -6.90 -14.93 2.71
N LYS A 503 -7.32 -16.08 2.21
CA LYS A 503 -7.91 -17.16 3.05
C LYS A 503 -6.96 -17.66 4.13
N LEU A 504 -5.64 -17.77 3.83
CA LEU A 504 -4.63 -18.23 4.80
C LEU A 504 -4.36 -17.16 5.84
N LEU A 505 -4.13 -15.92 5.39
CA LEU A 505 -3.77 -14.82 6.27
C LEU A 505 -4.92 -14.41 7.19
N ARG A 506 -6.16 -14.49 6.73
CA ARG A 506 -7.35 -14.21 7.54
C ARG A 506 -7.46 -15.15 8.74
N LYS A 507 -7.04 -16.41 8.64
CA LYS A 507 -7.02 -17.34 9.80
C LYS A 507 -6.17 -16.82 10.94
N ILE A 508 -5.06 -16.17 10.63
CA ILE A 508 -4.17 -15.54 11.61
C ILE A 508 -4.50 -14.07 11.90
N GLY A 509 -5.60 -13.54 11.33
CA GLY A 509 -6.12 -12.20 11.61
C GLY A 509 -5.55 -11.10 10.73
N LEU A 510 -4.95 -11.42 9.57
CA LEU A 510 -4.41 -10.47 8.59
C LEU A 510 -5.21 -10.51 7.29
N SER A 511 -5.20 -9.41 6.54
CA SER A 511 -5.71 -9.36 5.17
C SER A 511 -4.71 -9.95 4.16
N GLY A 512 -5.18 -10.37 2.99
CA GLY A 512 -4.34 -10.92 1.93
C GLY A 512 -3.22 -9.97 1.47
N ARG A 513 -3.43 -8.66 1.56
CA ARG A 513 -2.43 -7.64 1.21
C ARG A 513 -1.19 -7.68 2.13
N SER A 514 -1.32 -8.17 3.36
CA SER A 514 -0.21 -8.28 4.32
C SER A 514 0.88 -9.26 3.87
N ILE A 515 0.60 -10.15 2.90
CA ILE A 515 1.61 -11.07 2.36
C ILE A 515 2.80 -10.32 1.74
N VAL A 516 2.56 -9.16 1.11
CA VAL A 516 3.58 -8.41 0.38
C VAL A 516 4.69 -7.91 1.33
N PRO A 517 4.39 -7.13 2.39
CA PRO A 517 5.40 -6.77 3.38
C PRO A 517 6.08 -7.98 4.02
N MET A 518 5.35 -9.06 4.30
CA MET A 518 5.94 -10.26 4.91
C MET A 518 6.95 -10.94 3.98
N LEU A 519 6.66 -11.01 2.68
CA LEU A 519 7.60 -11.55 1.68
C LEU A 519 8.85 -10.69 1.54
N ILE A 520 8.68 -9.37 1.49
CA ILE A 520 9.81 -8.43 1.49
C ILE A 520 10.70 -8.63 2.73
N GLY A 521 10.09 -9.02 3.87
CA GLY A 521 10.77 -9.30 5.12
C GLY A 521 11.81 -10.42 5.05
N PHE A 522 11.65 -11.39 4.15
CA PHE A 522 12.69 -12.42 3.89
C PHE A 522 13.92 -11.82 3.21
N GLY A 523 13.80 -10.74 2.49
CA GLY A 523 14.93 -9.99 1.96
C GLY A 523 15.51 -9.03 3.00
N CYS A 524 14.72 -8.06 3.43
CA CYS A 524 15.13 -7.04 4.40
C CYS A 524 13.91 -6.50 5.18
N THR A 525 14.05 -6.40 6.50
CA THR A 525 12.99 -5.89 7.39
C THR A 525 12.69 -4.40 7.17
N VAL A 526 13.69 -3.58 6.80
CA VAL A 526 13.50 -2.13 6.60
C VAL A 526 12.47 -1.83 5.51
N PRO A 527 12.66 -2.30 4.26
CA PRO A 527 11.68 -2.09 3.20
C PRO A 527 10.34 -2.77 3.48
N ALA A 528 10.36 -3.90 4.18
CA ALA A 528 9.14 -4.60 4.57
C ALA A 528 8.25 -3.76 5.49
N VAL A 529 8.83 -3.14 6.51
CA VAL A 529 8.11 -2.21 7.40
C VAL A 529 7.57 -1.01 6.62
N MET A 530 8.34 -0.45 5.70
CA MET A 530 7.88 0.66 4.85
C MET A 530 6.74 0.27 3.91
N ALA A 531 6.79 -0.95 3.35
CA ALA A 531 5.75 -1.45 2.45
C ALA A 531 4.39 -1.61 3.15
N THR A 532 4.35 -1.68 4.50
CA THR A 532 3.08 -1.75 5.23
C THR A 532 2.20 -0.50 5.09
N ARG A 533 2.72 0.61 4.54
CA ARG A 533 1.95 1.82 4.23
C ARG A 533 0.84 1.59 3.22
N THR A 534 0.98 0.57 2.37
CA THR A 534 -0.04 0.18 1.38
C THR A 534 -1.22 -0.57 1.99
N LEU A 535 -1.17 -0.89 3.30
CA LEU A 535 -2.24 -1.58 3.99
C LEU A 535 -3.33 -0.60 4.43
N PRO A 536 -4.60 -0.84 4.10
CA PRO A 536 -5.70 0.09 4.34
C PRO A 536 -6.10 0.20 5.82
N SER A 537 -5.72 -0.80 6.63
CA SER A 537 -6.07 -0.87 8.06
C SER A 537 -4.86 -0.58 8.93
N GLU A 538 -5.01 0.36 9.87
CA GLU A 538 -4.01 0.64 10.89
C GLU A 538 -3.73 -0.59 11.77
N ARG A 539 -4.76 -1.39 12.05
CA ARG A 539 -4.66 -2.65 12.77
C ARG A 539 -3.78 -3.66 12.02
N ASP A 540 -4.09 -3.93 10.75
CA ASP A 540 -3.33 -4.88 9.92
C ASP A 540 -1.89 -4.38 9.71
N ARG A 541 -1.71 -3.06 9.57
CA ARG A 541 -0.41 -2.43 9.47
C ARG A 541 0.44 -2.65 10.72
N LYS A 542 -0.09 -2.34 11.91
CA LYS A 542 0.60 -2.55 13.20
C LYS A 542 0.95 -4.02 13.39
N MET A 543 -0.01 -4.91 13.15
CA MET A 543 0.18 -6.35 13.29
C MET A 543 1.24 -6.88 12.32
N THR A 544 1.21 -6.47 11.05
CA THR A 544 2.20 -6.86 10.05
C THR A 544 3.62 -6.37 10.41
N ILE A 545 3.76 -5.12 10.90
CA ILE A 545 5.06 -4.59 11.36
C ILE A 545 5.61 -5.41 12.53
N LEU A 546 4.78 -5.83 13.47
CA LEU A 546 5.20 -6.66 14.60
C LEU A 546 5.61 -8.08 14.20
N LEU A 547 5.04 -8.59 13.11
CA LEU A 547 5.32 -9.95 12.60
C LEU A 547 6.49 -10.02 11.62
N THR A 548 6.73 -8.97 10.88
CA THR A 548 7.79 -8.92 9.84
C THR A 548 9.18 -9.33 10.35
N PRO A 549 9.66 -8.95 11.56
CA PRO A 549 10.99 -9.34 12.02
C PRO A 549 11.18 -10.83 12.31
N PHE A 550 10.09 -11.63 12.41
CA PHE A 550 10.19 -13.09 12.50
C PHE A 550 10.61 -13.73 11.17
N MET A 551 10.45 -13.03 10.06
CA MET A 551 10.95 -13.47 8.77
C MET A 551 12.47 -13.36 8.75
N SER A 552 13.15 -14.42 8.31
CA SER A 552 14.62 -14.44 8.24
C SER A 552 15.10 -13.56 7.10
N CYS A 553 15.65 -12.39 7.42
CA CYS A 553 16.30 -11.54 6.41
C CYS A 553 17.67 -12.10 6.01
N THR A 554 18.16 -11.66 4.86
CA THR A 554 19.45 -12.14 4.29
C THR A 554 20.65 -11.86 5.17
N ALA A 555 20.66 -10.78 5.94
CA ALA A 555 21.73 -10.45 6.89
C ALA A 555 21.89 -11.50 8.03
N LYS A 556 20.90 -12.37 8.24
CA LYS A 556 21.01 -13.49 9.18
C LYS A 556 21.70 -14.72 8.58
N LEU A 557 21.77 -14.84 7.25
CA LEU A 557 22.35 -16.00 6.56
C LEU A 557 23.83 -16.25 6.91
N PRO A 558 24.72 -15.24 6.98
CA PRO A 558 26.09 -15.46 7.42
C PRO A 558 26.19 -16.08 8.80
N ILE A 559 25.32 -15.67 9.75
CA ILE A 559 25.26 -16.25 11.10
C ILE A 559 24.92 -17.75 11.03
N TYR A 560 23.87 -18.08 10.24
CA TYR A 560 23.46 -19.48 10.09
C TYR A 560 24.57 -20.32 9.44
N ALA A 561 25.19 -19.83 8.37
CA ALA A 561 26.26 -20.51 7.68
C ALA A 561 27.46 -20.76 8.60
N PHE A 562 27.88 -19.76 9.37
CA PHE A 562 28.98 -19.83 10.33
C PHE A 562 28.75 -20.94 11.38
N PHE A 563 27.63 -20.88 12.10
CA PHE A 563 27.32 -21.86 13.14
C PHE A 563 27.05 -23.27 12.58
N VAL A 564 26.42 -23.37 11.41
CA VAL A 564 26.13 -24.64 10.77
C VAL A 564 27.41 -25.32 10.31
N SER A 565 28.37 -24.57 9.75
CA SER A 565 29.66 -25.12 9.33
C SER A 565 30.51 -25.58 10.52
N ALA A 566 30.49 -24.84 11.64
CA ALA A 566 31.24 -25.12 12.84
C ALA A 566 30.68 -26.34 13.64
N PHE A 567 29.38 -26.34 13.91
CA PHE A 567 28.76 -27.28 14.86
C PHE A 567 27.95 -28.42 14.22
N PHE A 568 27.53 -28.29 12.94
CA PHE A 568 26.61 -29.24 12.29
C PHE A 568 27.08 -29.68 10.89
N PRO A 569 28.31 -30.15 10.75
CA PRO A 569 28.83 -30.59 9.45
C PRO A 569 27.95 -31.71 8.86
N GLY A 570 27.59 -31.61 7.60
CA GLY A 570 26.80 -32.61 6.88
C GLY A 570 25.26 -32.42 6.94
N HIS A 571 24.72 -31.59 7.85
CA HIS A 571 23.27 -31.35 7.98
C HIS A 571 22.87 -29.89 7.70
N GLY A 572 23.76 -29.09 7.11
CA GLY A 572 23.62 -27.66 6.97
C GLY A 572 22.31 -27.20 6.27
N GLY A 573 21.97 -27.84 5.17
CA GLY A 573 20.75 -27.49 4.44
C GLY A 573 19.46 -27.76 5.22
N LEU A 574 19.40 -28.84 5.98
CA LEU A 574 18.25 -29.18 6.83
C LEU A 574 18.09 -28.21 7.98
N ILE A 575 19.17 -27.81 8.65
CA ILE A 575 19.13 -26.86 9.76
C ILE A 575 18.75 -25.47 9.28
N MET A 576 19.34 -25.01 8.19
CA MET A 576 18.96 -23.70 7.61
C MET A 576 17.48 -23.68 7.23
N THR A 577 16.99 -24.72 6.55
CA THR A 577 15.57 -24.83 6.21
C THR A 577 14.70 -24.89 7.47
N GLY A 578 15.12 -25.63 8.49
CA GLY A 578 14.45 -25.72 9.78
C GLY A 578 14.35 -24.37 10.49
N LEU A 579 15.39 -23.55 10.46
CA LEU A 579 15.40 -22.20 11.02
C LEU A 579 14.39 -21.28 10.30
N TYR A 580 14.30 -21.34 8.97
CA TYR A 580 13.30 -20.58 8.22
C TYR A 580 11.87 -21.00 8.59
N ILE A 581 11.61 -22.31 8.65
CA ILE A 581 10.30 -22.85 9.05
C ILE A 581 9.99 -22.46 10.49
N LEU A 582 10.94 -22.53 11.40
CA LEU A 582 10.77 -22.14 12.81
C LEU A 582 10.40 -20.66 12.92
N GLY A 583 11.08 -19.77 12.18
CA GLY A 583 10.74 -18.33 12.14
C GLY A 583 9.29 -18.08 11.69
N ILE A 584 8.86 -18.77 10.63
CA ILE A 584 7.47 -18.69 10.14
C ILE A 584 6.48 -19.19 11.19
N LEU A 585 6.74 -20.34 11.82
CA LEU A 585 5.87 -20.93 12.84
C LEU A 585 5.74 -20.03 14.07
N VAL A 586 6.85 -19.48 14.56
CA VAL A 586 6.83 -18.53 15.68
C VAL A 586 6.07 -17.26 15.29
N GLY A 587 6.23 -16.77 14.05
CA GLY A 587 5.46 -15.67 13.51
C GLY A 587 3.96 -15.95 13.47
N ILE A 588 3.54 -17.15 13.06
CA ILE A 588 2.13 -17.57 13.06
C ILE A 588 1.58 -17.64 14.49
N LEU A 589 2.34 -18.22 15.43
CA LEU A 589 1.93 -18.27 16.84
C LEU A 589 1.78 -16.87 17.45
N ALA A 590 2.73 -15.96 17.17
CA ALA A 590 2.66 -14.57 17.57
C ALA A 590 1.44 -13.88 16.96
N ALA A 591 1.12 -14.13 15.67
CA ALA A 591 -0.05 -13.57 15.01
C ALA A 591 -1.35 -14.01 15.67
N VAL A 592 -1.50 -15.30 15.99
CA VAL A 592 -2.67 -15.84 16.69
C VAL A 592 -2.81 -15.22 18.09
N LEU A 593 -1.69 -15.08 18.82
CA LEU A 593 -1.65 -14.42 20.12
C LEU A 593 -2.08 -12.94 20.01
N PHE A 594 -1.56 -12.21 19.05
CA PHE A 594 -1.93 -10.81 18.82
C PHE A 594 -3.39 -10.64 18.43
N LYS A 595 -3.92 -11.52 17.56
CA LYS A 595 -5.34 -11.53 17.21
C LYS A 595 -6.25 -11.69 18.41
N SER A 596 -5.86 -12.55 19.37
CA SER A 596 -6.69 -12.83 20.56
C SER A 596 -6.55 -11.77 21.66
N THR A 597 -5.43 -11.05 21.74
CA THR A 597 -5.09 -10.13 22.84
C THR A 597 -5.15 -8.66 22.44
N LEU A 598 -4.21 -8.21 21.62
CA LEU A 598 -3.98 -6.78 21.31
C LEU A 598 -4.85 -6.26 20.15
N PHE A 599 -5.11 -7.09 19.13
CA PHE A 599 -5.78 -6.69 17.90
C PHE A 599 -7.07 -7.48 17.70
N LYS A 600 -8.02 -7.33 18.64
CA LYS A 600 -9.35 -7.93 18.56
C LYS A 600 -10.13 -7.36 17.37
N GLY A 601 -10.94 -8.18 16.73
CA GLY A 601 -11.76 -7.82 15.56
C GLY A 601 -11.35 -8.59 14.30
N GLU A 602 -12.13 -8.46 13.26
CA GLU A 602 -11.89 -9.13 11.98
C GLU A 602 -10.93 -8.31 11.10
N ALA A 603 -10.26 -9.00 10.18
CA ALA A 603 -9.46 -8.35 9.15
C ALA A 603 -10.37 -7.54 8.22
N VAL A 604 -9.90 -6.37 7.78
CA VAL A 604 -10.66 -5.51 6.86
C VAL A 604 -11.13 -6.33 5.66
N PRO A 605 -12.39 -6.15 5.23
CA PRO A 605 -12.92 -6.82 4.06
C PRO A 605 -12.02 -6.67 2.84
N PHE A 606 -11.89 -7.75 2.10
CA PHE A 606 -11.04 -7.80 0.93
C PHE A 606 -11.90 -7.60 -0.32
N VAL A 607 -12.11 -6.35 -0.67
CA VAL A 607 -12.73 -5.99 -1.94
C VAL A 607 -11.64 -5.41 -2.83
N MET A 608 -11.32 -6.08 -3.92
CA MET A 608 -10.24 -5.68 -4.80
C MET A 608 -10.54 -6.01 -6.25
N GLU A 609 -10.15 -5.12 -7.14
CA GLU A 609 -10.06 -5.40 -8.57
C GLU A 609 -8.73 -6.07 -8.91
N LEU A 610 -8.76 -7.02 -9.82
CA LEU A 610 -7.56 -7.59 -10.39
C LEU A 610 -7.20 -6.80 -11.67
N PRO A 611 -6.17 -5.94 -11.63
CA PRO A 611 -5.77 -5.14 -12.80
C PRO A 611 -5.29 -6.04 -13.93
N ASN A 612 -5.47 -5.64 -15.20
CA ASN A 612 -4.88 -6.36 -16.32
C ASN A 612 -3.36 -6.41 -16.22
N TYR A 613 -2.74 -7.50 -16.69
CA TYR A 613 -1.28 -7.59 -16.74
C TYR A 613 -0.72 -6.58 -17.73
N ARG A 614 0.17 -5.73 -17.22
CA ARG A 614 0.87 -4.70 -18.01
C ARG A 614 2.37 -4.83 -17.84
N LEU A 615 3.11 -4.43 -18.84
CA LEU A 615 4.57 -4.29 -18.71
C LEU A 615 4.88 -3.03 -17.91
N PRO A 616 5.75 -3.11 -16.89
CA PRO A 616 6.16 -1.96 -16.11
C PRO A 616 6.78 -0.86 -16.97
N GLY A 617 6.45 0.38 -16.67
CA GLY A 617 7.05 1.53 -17.34
C GLY A 617 8.49 1.76 -16.84
N VAL A 618 9.48 1.67 -17.73
CA VAL A 618 10.91 1.82 -17.38
C VAL A 618 11.17 3.12 -16.59
N LYS A 619 10.55 4.23 -16.99
CA LYS A 619 10.71 5.52 -16.33
C LYS A 619 10.19 5.50 -14.89
N ASN A 620 9.00 4.91 -14.66
CA ASN A 620 8.40 4.83 -13.33
C ASN A 620 9.23 3.94 -12.39
N VAL A 621 9.65 2.77 -12.89
CA VAL A 621 10.52 1.86 -12.13
C VAL A 621 11.84 2.54 -11.76
N SER A 622 12.51 3.21 -12.72
CA SER A 622 13.77 3.90 -12.45
C SER A 622 13.62 5.04 -11.42
N GLN A 623 12.54 5.79 -11.49
CA GLN A 623 12.26 6.85 -10.52
C GLN A 623 12.02 6.28 -9.13
N LEU A 624 11.21 5.23 -9.01
CA LEU A 624 10.96 4.55 -7.74
C LEU A 624 12.24 3.97 -7.14
N LEU A 625 13.09 3.34 -7.96
CA LEU A 625 14.38 2.82 -7.51
C LEU A 625 15.29 3.93 -6.98
N TRP A 626 15.35 5.07 -7.66
CA TRP A 626 16.11 6.23 -7.21
C TRP A 626 15.59 6.78 -5.87
N GLU A 627 14.29 6.91 -5.71
CA GLU A 627 13.67 7.34 -4.45
C GLU A 627 14.02 6.39 -3.30
N LYS A 628 13.94 5.08 -3.51
CA LYS A 628 14.29 4.06 -2.51
C LYS A 628 15.79 4.05 -2.19
N ALA A 629 16.65 4.17 -3.20
CA ALA A 629 18.09 4.26 -3.01
C ALA A 629 18.48 5.53 -2.22
N LYS A 630 17.90 6.68 -2.56
CA LYS A 630 18.12 7.95 -1.87
C LYS A 630 17.67 7.88 -0.40
N ASP A 631 16.50 7.33 -0.12
CA ASP A 631 16.00 7.18 1.26
C ASP A 631 16.88 6.24 2.09
N PHE A 632 17.39 5.16 1.49
CA PHE A 632 18.35 4.27 2.14
C PHE A 632 19.69 4.96 2.45
N LEU A 633 20.27 5.68 1.48
CA LEU A 633 21.50 6.44 1.65
C LEU A 633 21.35 7.48 2.76
N GLN A 634 20.27 8.23 2.76
CA GLN A 634 20.00 9.23 3.80
C GLN A 634 19.96 8.62 5.20
N ARG A 635 19.41 7.42 5.35
CA ARG A 635 19.40 6.68 6.63
C ARG A 635 20.78 6.14 7.01
N ALA A 636 21.55 5.67 6.03
CA ALA A 636 22.90 5.19 6.27
C ALA A 636 23.77 6.32 6.86
N PHE A 637 23.70 7.51 6.28
CA PHE A 637 24.47 8.68 6.73
C PHE A 637 23.88 9.43 7.94
N THR A 638 22.70 9.06 8.43
CA THR A 638 22.13 9.66 9.65
C THR A 638 22.13 8.68 10.81
N VAL A 639 21.19 7.76 10.81
CA VAL A 639 20.94 6.87 11.96
C VAL A 639 22.08 5.85 12.13
N ILE A 640 22.53 5.25 11.03
CA ILE A 640 23.54 4.18 11.11
C ILE A 640 24.90 4.76 11.46
N LEU A 641 25.30 5.86 10.83
CA LEU A 641 26.56 6.54 11.16
C LEU A 641 26.66 6.87 12.67
N VAL A 642 25.61 7.50 13.23
CA VAL A 642 25.61 7.85 14.67
C VAL A 642 25.73 6.60 15.53
N ALA A 643 25.03 5.54 15.15
CA ALA A 643 25.02 4.30 15.90
C ALA A 643 26.36 3.54 15.78
N THR A 644 27.02 3.52 14.60
CA THR A 644 28.35 2.88 14.43
C THR A 644 29.42 3.61 15.23
N VAL A 645 29.44 4.95 15.20
CA VAL A 645 30.36 5.76 16.00
C VAL A 645 30.15 5.50 17.50
N ALA A 646 28.89 5.39 17.96
CA ALA A 646 28.58 5.10 19.36
C ALA A 646 29.09 3.70 19.79
N VAL A 647 28.89 2.67 18.94
CA VAL A 647 29.40 1.31 19.25
C VAL A 647 30.92 1.27 19.18
N TRP A 648 31.54 1.88 18.18
CA TRP A 648 33.00 2.00 18.12
C TRP A 648 33.55 2.64 19.40
N PHE A 649 32.94 3.75 19.87
CA PHE A 649 33.33 4.37 21.13
C PHE A 649 33.23 3.41 22.32
N LEU A 650 32.12 2.69 22.45
CA LEU A 650 31.91 1.73 23.52
C LEU A 650 32.88 0.51 23.48
N GLN A 651 33.38 0.17 22.29
CA GLN A 651 34.33 -0.90 22.09
C GLN A 651 35.78 -0.48 22.32
N SER A 652 36.11 0.79 22.01
CA SER A 652 37.48 1.30 22.01
C SER A 652 37.90 1.93 23.32
N PHE A 653 36.94 2.33 24.19
CA PHE A 653 37.24 3.03 25.43
C PHE A 653 36.81 2.26 26.69
N ASP A 654 37.58 2.49 27.80
CA ASP A 654 37.19 2.09 29.15
C ASP A 654 36.31 3.16 29.83
N PHE A 655 35.84 2.92 31.08
CA PHE A 655 35.04 3.90 31.82
C PHE A 655 35.87 5.12 32.29
N GLN A 656 37.18 5.10 32.10
CA GLN A 656 38.09 6.22 32.39
C GLN A 656 38.44 7.01 31.14
N PHE A 657 37.83 6.68 29.98
CA PHE A 657 38.08 7.27 28.66
C PHE A 657 39.48 7.01 28.12
N ASN A 658 40.18 5.99 28.57
CA ASN A 658 41.43 5.55 27.97
C ASN A 658 41.15 4.60 26.81
N LEU A 659 42.00 4.65 25.77
CA LEU A 659 41.94 3.68 24.67
C LEU A 659 42.36 2.29 25.20
N VAL A 660 41.57 1.28 24.92
CA VAL A 660 41.78 -0.06 25.42
C VAL A 660 42.51 -0.89 24.35
N GLU A 661 43.62 -1.48 24.71
CA GLU A 661 44.38 -2.40 23.85
C GLU A 661 43.75 -3.78 23.78
N ASP A 662 43.12 -4.23 24.89
CA ASP A 662 42.39 -5.50 24.97
C ASP A 662 40.87 -5.25 25.13
N SER A 663 40.09 -5.81 24.21
CA SER A 663 38.63 -5.69 24.17
C SER A 663 37.92 -6.05 25.49
N SER A 664 38.57 -6.81 26.39
CA SER A 664 37.97 -7.19 27.69
C SER A 664 37.80 -6.04 28.66
N GLY A 665 38.58 -4.95 28.52
CA GLY A 665 38.50 -3.74 29.34
C GLY A 665 37.50 -2.70 28.81
N SER A 666 36.89 -2.90 27.66
CA SER A 666 36.01 -1.91 27.03
C SER A 666 34.69 -1.73 27.79
N ILE A 667 34.12 -0.52 27.66
CA ILE A 667 32.80 -0.21 28.22
C ILE A 667 31.77 -1.24 27.79
N LEU A 668 31.81 -1.65 26.50
CA LEU A 668 30.88 -2.64 25.95
C LEU A 668 31.06 -4.03 26.58
N ALA A 669 32.30 -4.45 26.84
CA ALA A 669 32.60 -5.72 27.51
C ALA A 669 32.05 -5.76 28.94
N VAL A 670 32.21 -4.66 29.70
CA VAL A 670 31.67 -4.54 31.05
C VAL A 670 30.15 -4.55 31.06
N ILE A 671 29.47 -3.81 30.18
CA ILE A 671 28.00 -3.82 30.03
C ILE A 671 27.53 -5.24 29.66
N SER A 672 28.21 -5.89 28.73
CA SER A 672 27.94 -7.29 28.33
C SER A 672 28.12 -8.25 29.47
N GLY A 673 29.12 -8.04 30.31
CA GLY A 673 29.36 -8.82 31.55
C GLY A 673 28.20 -8.70 32.56
N TRP A 674 27.59 -7.52 32.69
CA TRP A 674 26.39 -7.34 33.51
C TRP A 674 25.16 -8.04 32.97
N LEU A 675 25.05 -8.16 31.64
CA LEU A 675 23.94 -8.86 30.99
C LEU A 675 24.14 -10.38 30.92
N ALA A 676 25.39 -10.87 30.99
CA ALA A 676 25.74 -12.27 30.83
C ALA A 676 24.98 -13.23 31.79
N PRO A 677 24.71 -12.91 33.07
CA PRO A 677 23.89 -13.75 33.95
C PRO A 677 22.50 -14.03 33.44
N LEU A 678 21.87 -13.08 32.70
CA LEU A 678 20.55 -13.27 32.11
C LEU A 678 20.54 -14.37 31.03
N PHE A 679 21.68 -14.57 30.36
CA PHE A 679 21.85 -15.56 29.30
C PHE A 679 22.51 -16.86 29.78
N ALA A 680 22.97 -16.93 31.03
CA ALA A 680 23.54 -18.14 31.62
C ALA A 680 22.59 -19.36 31.58
N PRO A 681 21.23 -19.20 31.84
CA PRO A 681 20.30 -20.32 31.68
C PRO A 681 20.24 -20.88 30.26
N LEU A 682 20.57 -20.09 29.24
CA LEU A 682 20.62 -20.50 27.83
C LEU A 682 21.95 -21.23 27.47
N GLY A 683 22.94 -21.24 28.38
CA GLY A 683 24.31 -21.67 28.10
C GLY A 683 25.16 -20.64 27.37
N LEU A 684 24.73 -19.38 27.41
CA LEU A 684 25.33 -18.24 26.69
C LEU A 684 25.83 -17.16 27.67
N GLY A 685 26.27 -17.56 28.86
CA GLY A 685 26.69 -16.64 29.93
C GLY A 685 28.10 -16.04 29.76
N ASP A 686 28.70 -16.10 28.58
CA ASP A 686 29.96 -15.46 28.26
C ASP A 686 29.76 -14.03 27.74
N TRP A 687 30.46 -13.06 28.32
CA TRP A 687 30.40 -11.66 27.92
C TRP A 687 30.74 -11.46 26.44
N ARG A 688 31.60 -12.26 25.84
CA ARG A 688 32.00 -12.20 24.43
C ARG A 688 30.84 -12.49 23.51
N ILE A 689 29.96 -13.45 23.88
CA ILE A 689 28.76 -13.77 23.13
C ILE A 689 27.78 -12.58 23.21
N ILE A 690 27.61 -12.00 24.40
CA ILE A 690 26.69 -10.87 24.58
C ILE A 690 27.21 -9.65 23.82
N THR A 691 28.52 -9.40 23.83
CA THR A 691 29.14 -8.31 23.03
C THR A 691 28.84 -8.51 21.55
N SER A 692 28.93 -9.73 21.02
CA SER A 692 28.61 -10.02 19.62
C SER A 692 27.12 -9.80 19.30
N LEU A 693 26.22 -10.15 20.22
CA LEU A 693 24.80 -9.90 20.06
C LEU A 693 24.44 -8.41 20.08
N VAL A 694 25.11 -7.61 20.90
CA VAL A 694 24.97 -6.14 20.92
C VAL A 694 25.52 -5.53 19.63
N SER A 695 26.68 -5.96 19.16
CA SER A 695 27.22 -5.54 17.85
C SER A 695 26.26 -5.94 16.72
N GLY A 696 25.67 -7.13 16.77
CA GLY A 696 24.67 -7.61 15.83
C GLY A 696 23.32 -6.89 15.89
N PHE A 697 23.07 -6.07 16.90
CA PHE A 697 21.95 -5.15 16.90
C PHE A 697 22.19 -3.98 15.91
N MET A 698 23.43 -3.59 15.72
CA MET A 698 23.79 -2.60 14.71
C MET A 698 23.60 -3.15 13.31
N ALA A 699 24.32 -4.20 12.99
CA ALA A 699 24.27 -4.92 11.73
C ALA A 699 24.38 -6.43 12.02
N LYS A 700 23.47 -7.23 11.50
CA LYS A 700 23.38 -8.66 11.87
C LYS A 700 24.65 -9.46 11.54
N GLU A 701 25.29 -9.14 10.45
CA GLU A 701 26.55 -9.74 10.00
C GLU A 701 27.70 -9.50 10.99
N SER A 702 27.69 -8.41 11.75
CA SER A 702 28.71 -8.11 12.74
C SER A 702 28.76 -9.09 13.91
N VAL A 703 27.72 -9.94 14.08
CA VAL A 703 27.76 -11.03 15.07
C VAL A 703 28.92 -11.97 14.77
N VAL A 704 29.09 -12.40 13.51
CA VAL A 704 30.11 -13.34 13.11
C VAL A 704 31.49 -12.75 13.24
N SER A 705 31.74 -11.58 12.67
CA SER A 705 33.04 -10.91 12.73
C SER A 705 33.47 -10.60 14.17
N THR A 706 32.53 -10.19 15.04
CA THR A 706 32.86 -9.98 16.46
C THR A 706 33.20 -11.29 17.18
N LEU A 707 32.47 -12.38 16.88
CA LEU A 707 32.77 -13.70 17.44
C LEU A 707 34.15 -14.22 16.99
N GLU A 708 34.48 -14.08 15.71
CA GLU A 708 35.81 -14.49 15.18
C GLU A 708 36.96 -13.73 15.84
N VAL A 709 36.78 -12.42 16.06
CA VAL A 709 37.81 -11.62 16.76
C VAL A 709 37.92 -12.01 18.23
N LEU A 710 36.80 -12.18 18.95
CA LEU A 710 36.81 -12.44 20.39
C LEU A 710 37.13 -13.89 20.74
N PHE A 711 36.95 -14.84 19.83
CA PHE A 711 37.25 -16.26 19.99
C PHE A 711 38.38 -16.70 19.04
N ALA A 712 39.54 -16.08 19.11
CA ALA A 712 40.73 -16.39 18.28
C ALA A 712 41.14 -17.87 18.29
N GLY A 713 40.77 -18.65 19.31
CA GLY A 713 40.99 -20.11 19.41
C GLY A 713 39.90 -20.99 18.81
N GLY A 714 38.91 -20.40 18.12
CA GLY A 714 37.75 -21.10 17.56
C GLY A 714 36.55 -21.17 18.53
N ILE A 715 35.40 -20.86 18.03
CA ILE A 715 34.12 -20.83 18.83
C ILE A 715 33.72 -22.23 19.30
N GLU A 716 34.19 -23.29 18.62
CA GLU A 716 33.89 -24.69 18.92
C GLU A 716 34.47 -25.13 20.27
N THR A 717 35.54 -24.46 20.73
CA THR A 717 36.16 -24.73 22.05
C THR A 717 35.40 -24.08 23.21
N ALA A 718 34.58 -23.08 22.93
CA ALA A 718 33.90 -22.26 23.93
C ALA A 718 32.41 -22.58 24.09
N LEU A 719 31.76 -23.15 23.05
CA LEU A 719 30.35 -23.49 23.06
C LEU A 719 30.12 -24.98 22.83
N THR A 720 29.15 -25.53 23.55
CA THR A 720 28.61 -26.86 23.24
C THR A 720 27.67 -26.80 22.05
N THR A 721 27.47 -27.89 21.33
CA THR A 721 26.53 -28.00 20.20
C THR A 721 25.12 -27.53 20.58
N LEU A 722 24.68 -27.85 21.79
CA LEU A 722 23.36 -27.42 22.29
C LEU A 722 23.31 -25.92 22.58
N ALA A 723 24.38 -25.32 23.11
CA ALA A 723 24.48 -23.88 23.31
C ALA A 723 24.52 -23.14 21.96
N ALA A 724 25.21 -23.69 20.96
CA ALA A 724 25.22 -23.17 19.59
C ALA A 724 23.85 -23.22 18.93
N ALA A 725 23.08 -24.31 19.11
CA ALA A 725 21.70 -24.40 18.64
C ALA A 725 20.78 -23.37 19.34
N SER A 726 20.95 -23.19 20.66
CA SER A 726 20.24 -22.17 21.44
C SER A 726 20.53 -20.74 20.93
N LEU A 727 21.83 -20.46 20.67
CA LEU A 727 22.25 -19.16 20.12
C LEU A 727 21.73 -18.93 18.71
N LEU A 728 21.71 -19.96 17.85
CA LEU A 728 21.11 -19.85 16.51
C LEU A 728 19.64 -19.45 16.55
N VAL A 729 18.86 -20.10 17.43
CA VAL A 729 17.44 -19.78 17.60
C VAL A 729 17.26 -18.38 18.21
N PHE A 730 18.12 -17.99 19.13
CA PHE A 730 18.12 -16.63 19.65
C PHE A 730 18.43 -15.62 18.54
N CYS A 731 19.46 -15.83 17.73
CA CYS A 731 19.84 -14.96 16.61
C CYS A 731 18.76 -14.90 15.52
N LEU A 732 18.00 -15.98 15.34
CA LEU A 732 16.85 -15.99 14.43
C LEU A 732 15.77 -15.00 14.87
N LEU A 733 15.42 -14.97 16.15
CA LEU A 733 14.20 -14.34 16.66
C LEU A 733 14.43 -13.00 17.37
N TYR A 734 15.68 -12.69 17.80
CA TYR A 734 15.94 -11.48 18.55
C TYR A 734 15.80 -10.20 17.70
N THR A 735 15.76 -9.07 18.37
CA THR A 735 15.47 -7.74 17.80
C THR A 735 16.09 -7.52 16.42
N PRO A 736 15.39 -6.90 15.47
CA PRO A 736 15.96 -6.54 14.16
C PRO A 736 17.05 -5.47 14.33
N CYS A 737 17.79 -5.19 13.25
CA CYS A 737 18.87 -4.20 13.26
C CYS A 737 18.35 -2.77 13.55
N VAL A 738 19.25 -1.87 13.97
CA VAL A 738 18.93 -0.46 14.29
C VAL A 738 18.20 0.24 13.16
N ALA A 739 18.57 -0.03 11.89
CA ALA A 739 17.89 0.53 10.74
C ALA A 739 16.40 0.12 10.67
N ALA A 740 16.08 -1.15 11.00
CA ALA A 740 14.71 -1.64 11.04
C ALA A 740 13.92 -1.02 12.21
N ILE A 741 14.53 -0.89 13.39
CA ILE A 741 13.91 -0.21 14.53
C ILE A 741 13.67 1.27 14.23
N ALA A 742 14.59 1.95 13.54
CA ALA A 742 14.37 3.32 13.08
C ALA A 742 13.19 3.42 12.08
N ALA A 743 13.02 2.43 11.21
CA ALA A 743 11.85 2.34 10.34
C ALA A 743 10.56 2.15 11.14
N VAL A 744 10.54 1.23 12.12
CA VAL A 744 9.39 1.04 13.02
C VAL A 744 9.07 2.32 13.80
N LYS A 745 10.09 3.03 14.33
CA LYS A 745 9.91 4.31 15.02
C LYS A 745 9.25 5.35 14.13
N ARG A 746 9.62 5.42 12.86
CA ARG A 746 9.03 6.34 11.88
C ARG A 746 7.59 5.99 11.57
N GLU A 747 7.27 4.69 11.47
CA GLU A 747 5.94 4.22 11.07
C GLU A 747 4.92 4.19 12.23
N LEU A 748 5.35 3.82 13.43
CA LEU A 748 4.48 3.60 14.58
C LEU A 748 4.80 4.48 15.80
N GLY A 749 5.94 5.20 15.77
CA GLY A 749 6.40 6.01 16.89
C GLY A 749 7.31 5.28 17.87
N GLY A 750 7.92 6.06 18.81
CA GLY A 750 8.97 5.56 19.71
C GLY A 750 8.51 4.47 20.68
N LYS A 751 7.27 4.56 21.19
CA LYS A 751 6.70 3.55 22.11
C LYS A 751 6.65 2.16 21.47
N TRP A 752 6.21 2.08 20.23
CA TRP A 752 6.13 0.81 19.49
C TRP A 752 7.52 0.28 19.11
N ALA A 753 8.48 1.15 18.80
CA ALA A 753 9.85 0.73 18.54
C ALA A 753 10.48 0.03 19.76
N VAL A 754 10.32 0.60 20.95
CA VAL A 754 10.77 -0.04 22.21
C VAL A 754 10.03 -1.34 22.46
N LEU A 755 8.71 -1.37 22.26
CA LEU A 755 7.91 -2.58 22.43
C LEU A 755 8.38 -3.72 21.52
N VAL A 756 8.71 -3.43 20.24
CA VAL A 756 9.25 -4.42 19.30
C VAL A 756 10.56 -5.03 19.80
N VAL A 757 11.48 -4.20 20.29
CA VAL A 757 12.76 -4.68 20.84
C VAL A 757 12.52 -5.61 22.03
N LEU A 758 11.76 -5.19 23.02
CA LEU A 758 11.49 -5.97 24.24
C LEU A 758 10.74 -7.26 23.91
N TRP A 759 9.72 -7.19 23.09
CA TRP A 759 8.91 -8.32 22.67
C TRP A 759 9.75 -9.40 21.97
N GLN A 760 10.56 -8.98 21.00
CA GLN A 760 11.36 -9.92 20.23
C GLN A 760 12.51 -10.53 21.02
N CYS A 761 13.20 -9.74 21.84
CA CYS A 761 14.20 -10.29 22.77
C CYS A 761 13.57 -11.28 23.75
N GLY A 762 12.38 -11.01 24.27
CA GLY A 762 11.64 -11.91 25.15
C GLY A 762 11.28 -13.24 24.46
N ILE A 763 10.70 -13.19 23.26
CA ILE A 763 10.38 -14.42 22.49
C ILE A 763 11.65 -15.19 22.14
N ALA A 764 12.70 -14.50 21.70
CA ALA A 764 13.97 -15.13 21.37
C ALA A 764 14.56 -15.88 22.57
N TRP A 765 14.51 -15.26 23.76
CA TRP A 765 14.99 -15.87 24.99
C TRP A 765 14.16 -17.11 25.37
N ILE A 766 12.82 -17.02 25.32
CA ILE A 766 11.92 -18.14 25.61
C ILE A 766 12.15 -19.29 24.62
N ALA A 767 12.22 -18.99 23.31
CA ALA A 767 12.42 -20.00 22.29
C ALA A 767 13.80 -20.70 22.43
N ALA A 768 14.85 -19.94 22.68
CA ALA A 768 16.19 -20.48 22.93
C ALA A 768 16.22 -21.36 24.21
N MET A 769 15.51 -20.97 25.25
CA MET A 769 15.35 -21.77 26.48
C MET A 769 14.63 -23.10 26.21
N ILE A 770 13.55 -23.06 25.40
CA ILE A 770 12.82 -24.28 25.00
C ILE A 770 13.76 -25.23 24.25
N VAL A 771 14.55 -24.74 23.31
CA VAL A 771 15.52 -25.54 22.57
C VAL A 771 16.54 -26.20 23.52
N LYS A 772 17.04 -25.44 24.50
CA LYS A 772 17.97 -25.98 25.50
C LYS A 772 17.34 -27.05 26.39
N ILE A 773 16.11 -26.82 26.87
CA ILE A 773 15.40 -27.82 27.69
C ILE A 773 15.17 -29.10 26.88
N ILE A 774 14.66 -28.99 25.65
CA ILE A 774 14.44 -30.16 24.79
C ILE A 774 15.73 -30.88 24.50
N GLY A 775 16.83 -30.19 24.18
CA GLY A 775 18.11 -30.79 23.92
C GLY A 775 18.67 -31.53 25.13
N ASN A 776 18.54 -30.95 26.34
CA ASN A 776 18.93 -31.62 27.58
C ASN A 776 18.10 -32.89 27.84
N LEU A 777 16.79 -32.87 27.57
CA LEU A 777 15.89 -34.03 27.70
C LEU A 777 16.23 -35.14 26.70
N MET A 778 16.73 -34.79 25.52
CA MET A 778 17.15 -35.71 24.47
C MET A 778 18.58 -36.22 24.65
N GLY A 779 19.31 -35.76 25.71
CA GLY A 779 20.67 -36.17 25.99
C GLY A 779 21.73 -35.66 24.99
N VAL A 780 21.41 -34.61 24.27
CA VAL A 780 22.36 -33.90 23.39
C VAL A 780 23.22 -33.01 24.25
N MET A 781 24.52 -33.36 24.40
CA MET A 781 25.51 -32.53 25.11
C MET A 781 26.17 -31.49 24.19
#